data_fd41f1ca32626c67e5a5f77740bedde6
#
_entry.id   fd41f1ca32626c67e5a5f77740bedde6
#
_cell.length_a   1.000
_cell.length_b   1.000
_cell.length_c   1.000
_cell.angle_alpha   90.00
_cell.angle_beta   90.00
_cell.angle_gamma   90.00
#
_symmetry.space_group_name_H-M   'P 1'
#
loop_
_entity.id
_entity.type
_entity.pdbx_description
1 polymer ?
#
loop_
_entity_poly.entity_id
_entity_poly.type
_entity_poly.pdbx_seq_one_letter_code
_entity_poly.pdbx_strand_id
1 'polypeptide(L)'
;MDANIQRALNDKLYDKRKVGALELEKIIRDLVASGSFQRVEEILEQLCNDYAYAVHQPHARNGGLIGLAAAAIALGTELPRYLVNIVPPVLACFTDQDARVRYYACEAMYNIAKVAKGEILAYFNSIFDQLCKLGADSELSVKNGAELLDRLIKDIVAESAASYVSVLETSSLEDGTTTSEQQQNLPTAFSLQRFIPLLKERIHVINPFTRQFLVGWITLLDSIPDLELVTYLPEFLGGLLKFLSDQNVDVRVATQNCLDKFLNEIKRISQVKRGLVESRKFKEGGKRKRQESMDSISGRPNLEEGDELDSEALNDDDEDSLEDDWIPGQDVEINYKEILDILTATLDSPLEEDCLLESLRWIVEFLDICPEEVLPFTPKILAHMLPAMASTKETIRLAATRVNTCLMDYVVSLSDESDVNASQGSRLPSGQERQESSSLGRTSMSNSRDTEIRSATPGSGRMSSAANATPDATQVQANLDYTAAVNSLTLLFLNDHEATRVAALTWLIMLHRKAPRKVLAFNDGTFPALLKTLSDPSDAVVTRDLQLLSQISRNSEDDYFASFMVNLLQLFSTDRKLLETRGNLIIRQLCISLSPERIYRTLAECIEKEEDVEFASIMVQNLNNNLITAPQLAEVRKRLRNLETKDGQTLFVALFRSWCYNAVATFSLCLLSQAYEQAYHLLQIFGELDMTVNMLIQVDKLVQLIESPVFTYLRLQLLEPEKYPYLYKCMYGILMLLPQSSAFAALKNRLNSVSSIGFLQVVPRSMAAAPASSNYDRPNRLKGREDGAIRWVELLEKFRSVQERARRSQRHSMEIEDTLSAGVGDFRMGGDASPESKPRDGMRGGPAGPAVPLKDQAPAIASPPVVKKSGLGRQFGRLGGAVSGKNRRNQ
;
A
#
# COMPACT_ATOMS: atom_id res chain seq x y z
N MET A 1 2.60 -73.51 -11.13
CA MET A 1 1.19 -73.43 -10.63
C MET A 1 0.39 -74.60 -11.16
N ASP A 2 -0.51 -75.21 -10.36
CA ASP A 2 -1.33 -76.35 -10.80
C ASP A 2 -2.32 -75.93 -11.92
N ALA A 3 -2.54 -76.82 -12.91
CA ALA A 3 -3.42 -76.59 -14.07
C ALA A 3 -4.89 -76.34 -13.67
N ASN A 4 -5.35 -76.84 -12.56
CA ASN A 4 -6.70 -76.61 -12.05
C ASN A 4 -6.85 -75.17 -11.52
N ILE A 5 -5.85 -74.71 -10.79
CA ILE A 5 -5.80 -73.30 -10.26
C ILE A 5 -5.68 -72.33 -11.43
N GLN A 6 -4.85 -72.67 -12.43
CA GLN A 6 -4.74 -71.83 -13.62
C GLN A 6 -6.05 -71.66 -14.35
N ARG A 7 -6.82 -72.76 -14.56
CA ARG A 7 -8.15 -72.68 -15.16
C ARG A 7 -9.16 -71.95 -14.31
N ALA A 8 -9.11 -72.11 -12.98
CA ALA A 8 -9.99 -71.41 -12.06
C ALA A 8 -9.74 -69.90 -12.05
N LEU A 9 -8.50 -69.45 -11.96
CA LEU A 9 -8.14 -68.05 -11.98
C LEU A 9 -8.49 -67.37 -13.33
N ASN A 10 -8.50 -68.14 -14.45
CA ASN A 10 -8.84 -67.57 -15.74
C ASN A 10 -10.35 -67.73 -16.10
N ASP A 11 -11.17 -68.13 -15.14
CA ASP A 11 -12.61 -68.25 -15.36
C ASP A 11 -13.34 -66.92 -15.42
N LYS A 12 -14.42 -66.82 -16.17
CA LYS A 12 -15.25 -65.61 -16.28
C LYS A 12 -16.03 -65.36 -15.00
N LEU A 13 -16.32 -66.37 -14.21
CA LEU A 13 -17.11 -66.27 -12.96
C LEU A 13 -16.22 -65.97 -11.78
N TYR A 14 -16.62 -64.92 -10.98
CA TYR A 14 -15.87 -64.49 -9.78
C TYR A 14 -15.71 -65.64 -8.77
N ASP A 15 -16.80 -66.44 -8.51
CA ASP A 15 -16.75 -67.50 -7.49
C ASP A 15 -15.70 -68.56 -7.81
N LYS A 16 -15.52 -68.88 -9.09
CA LYS A 16 -14.46 -69.82 -9.52
C LYS A 16 -13.05 -69.26 -9.33
N ARG A 17 -12.86 -67.95 -9.70
CA ARG A 17 -11.57 -67.27 -9.46
C ARG A 17 -11.25 -67.24 -7.96
N LYS A 18 -12.26 -66.97 -7.11
CA LYS A 18 -12.11 -67.01 -5.65
C LYS A 18 -11.71 -68.39 -5.12
N VAL A 19 -12.33 -69.48 -5.61
CA VAL A 19 -11.94 -70.83 -5.22
C VAL A 19 -10.47 -71.13 -5.63
N GLY A 20 -10.10 -70.79 -6.87
CA GLY A 20 -8.72 -70.94 -7.32
C GLY A 20 -7.70 -70.15 -6.48
N ALA A 21 -8.07 -68.91 -6.05
CA ALA A 21 -7.22 -68.07 -5.20
C ALA A 21 -7.09 -68.67 -3.78
N LEU A 22 -8.14 -69.23 -3.19
CA LEU A 22 -8.09 -69.91 -1.86
C LEU A 22 -7.21 -71.20 -1.93
N GLU A 23 -7.27 -71.98 -3.04
CA GLU A 23 -6.40 -73.11 -3.22
C GLU A 23 -4.91 -72.67 -3.40
N LEU A 24 -4.68 -71.56 -4.12
CA LEU A 24 -3.34 -70.94 -4.29
C LEU A 24 -2.81 -70.45 -2.94
N GLU A 25 -3.62 -69.76 -2.14
CA GLU A 25 -3.28 -69.32 -0.81
C GLU A 25 -2.78 -70.48 0.06
N LYS A 26 -3.50 -71.61 0.04
CA LYS A 26 -3.08 -72.80 0.78
C LYS A 26 -1.76 -73.35 0.34
N ILE A 27 -1.54 -73.49 -0.99
CA ILE A 27 -0.27 -74.00 -1.55
C ILE A 27 0.90 -73.10 -1.20
N ILE A 28 0.75 -71.76 -1.33
CA ILE A 28 1.83 -70.82 -0.98
C ILE A 28 2.14 -70.92 0.53
N ARG A 29 1.10 -70.99 1.38
CA ARG A 29 1.29 -71.18 2.83
C ARG A 29 2.06 -72.45 3.15
N ASP A 30 1.73 -73.58 2.51
CA ASP A 30 2.43 -74.87 2.68
C ASP A 30 3.90 -74.76 2.14
N LEU A 31 4.14 -74.10 1.02
CA LEU A 31 5.49 -73.82 0.51
C LEU A 31 6.36 -72.95 1.39
N VAL A 32 5.78 -71.89 1.99
CA VAL A 32 6.47 -71.01 2.96
C VAL A 32 6.82 -71.83 4.23
N ALA A 33 5.88 -72.64 4.72
CA ALA A 33 6.10 -73.50 5.88
C ALA A 33 7.20 -74.56 5.64
N SER A 34 7.32 -75.03 4.40
CA SER A 34 8.38 -75.98 4.00
C SER A 34 9.72 -75.36 3.60
N GLY A 35 9.85 -73.97 3.60
CA GLY A 35 11.02 -73.24 3.19
C GLY A 35 11.32 -73.26 1.68
N SER A 36 10.31 -73.64 0.87
CA SER A 36 10.49 -73.78 -0.60
C SER A 36 10.29 -72.43 -1.35
N PHE A 37 11.09 -71.44 -1.04
CA PHE A 37 10.95 -70.03 -1.51
C PHE A 37 11.12 -69.90 -3.01
N GLN A 38 11.99 -70.68 -3.66
CA GLN A 38 12.16 -70.66 -5.12
C GLN A 38 10.86 -71.03 -5.86
N ARG A 39 10.11 -71.98 -5.29
CA ARG A 39 8.82 -72.35 -5.86
C ARG A 39 7.73 -71.25 -5.68
N VAL A 40 7.84 -70.49 -4.62
CA VAL A 40 7.00 -69.30 -4.42
C VAL A 40 7.29 -68.26 -5.48
N GLU A 41 8.57 -67.96 -5.75
CA GLU A 41 8.98 -67.01 -6.79
C GLU A 41 8.48 -67.41 -8.18
N GLU A 42 8.61 -68.67 -8.57
CA GLU A 42 8.08 -69.16 -9.84
C GLU A 42 6.56 -68.98 -9.97
N ILE A 43 5.83 -69.18 -8.86
CA ILE A 43 4.36 -68.95 -8.84
C ILE A 43 4.01 -67.47 -8.95
N LEU A 44 4.73 -66.61 -8.25
CA LEU A 44 4.55 -65.17 -8.29
C LEU A 44 4.88 -64.60 -9.67
N GLU A 45 5.97 -65.04 -10.27
CA GLU A 45 6.38 -64.68 -11.63
C GLU A 45 5.31 -65.09 -12.66
N GLN A 46 4.75 -66.28 -12.51
CA GLN A 46 3.67 -66.74 -13.36
C GLN A 46 2.38 -65.91 -13.19
N LEU A 47 2.01 -65.52 -11.96
CA LEU A 47 0.87 -64.64 -11.69
C LEU A 47 1.05 -63.25 -12.29
N CYS A 48 2.24 -62.72 -12.26
CA CYS A 48 2.56 -61.40 -12.81
C CYS A 48 2.52 -61.45 -14.35
N ASN A 49 3.30 -62.35 -14.98
CA ASN A 49 3.52 -62.35 -16.42
C ASN A 49 2.34 -62.91 -17.20
N ASP A 50 1.81 -64.10 -16.79
CA ASP A 50 0.74 -64.77 -17.54
C ASP A 50 -0.66 -64.23 -17.26
N TYR A 51 -0.85 -63.53 -16.09
CA TYR A 51 -2.17 -63.04 -15.67
C TYR A 51 -2.26 -61.56 -15.52
N ALA A 52 -1.54 -60.94 -14.62
CA ALA A 52 -1.72 -59.52 -14.34
C ALA A 52 -1.31 -58.64 -15.55
N TYR A 53 -0.27 -59.00 -16.27
CA TYR A 53 0.16 -58.32 -17.49
C TYR A 53 -0.49 -58.87 -18.80
N ALA A 54 -1.47 -59.77 -18.72
CA ALA A 54 -2.13 -60.33 -19.89
C ALA A 54 -2.94 -59.27 -20.69
N VAL A 55 -2.38 -58.80 -21.77
CA VAL A 55 -2.89 -57.61 -22.53
C VAL A 55 -4.30 -57.79 -23.10
N HIS A 56 -4.66 -58.99 -23.56
CA HIS A 56 -5.91 -59.17 -24.30
C HIS A 56 -7.04 -59.86 -23.50
N GLN A 57 -6.85 -60.16 -22.24
CA GLN A 57 -7.80 -60.93 -21.43
C GLN A 57 -8.10 -60.31 -20.09
N PRO A 58 -9.16 -59.44 -20.00
CA PRO A 58 -9.54 -58.81 -18.73
C PRO A 58 -9.82 -59.80 -17.59
N HIS A 59 -10.36 -61.01 -17.91
CA HIS A 59 -10.59 -62.02 -16.85
C HIS A 59 -9.32 -62.69 -16.35
N ALA A 60 -8.28 -62.77 -17.16
CA ALA A 60 -6.97 -63.24 -16.72
C ALA A 60 -6.36 -62.18 -15.75
N ARG A 61 -6.38 -60.90 -16.15
CA ARG A 61 -5.93 -59.82 -15.26
C ARG A 61 -6.68 -59.82 -13.92
N ASN A 62 -8.01 -59.96 -13.93
CA ASN A 62 -8.80 -60.08 -12.71
C ASN A 62 -8.40 -61.30 -11.86
N GLY A 63 -8.10 -62.42 -12.52
CA GLY A 63 -7.60 -63.63 -11.80
C GLY A 63 -6.22 -63.46 -11.25
N GLY A 64 -5.32 -62.81 -11.97
CA GLY A 64 -3.99 -62.43 -11.47
C GLY A 64 -4.03 -61.54 -10.25
N LEU A 65 -4.85 -60.45 -10.29
CA LEU A 65 -5.03 -59.55 -9.17
C LEU A 65 -5.56 -60.24 -7.91
N ILE A 66 -6.59 -61.10 -8.05
CA ILE A 66 -7.09 -61.91 -6.95
C ILE A 66 -6.05 -62.91 -6.45
N GLY A 67 -5.29 -63.50 -7.35
CA GLY A 67 -4.22 -64.43 -7.03
C GLY A 67 -3.05 -63.77 -6.29
N LEU A 68 -2.62 -62.58 -6.73
CA LEU A 68 -1.56 -61.82 -6.08
C LEU A 68 -1.99 -61.37 -4.65
N ALA A 69 -3.27 -60.94 -4.46
CA ALA A 69 -3.82 -60.65 -3.15
C ALA A 69 -3.82 -61.91 -2.22
N ALA A 70 -4.21 -63.06 -2.74
CA ALA A 70 -4.20 -64.32 -1.97
C ALA A 70 -2.76 -64.77 -1.64
N ALA A 71 -1.82 -64.60 -2.57
CA ALA A 71 -0.40 -64.86 -2.34
C ALA A 71 0.18 -63.95 -1.23
N ALA A 72 -0.15 -62.63 -1.26
CA ALA A 72 0.26 -61.72 -0.22
C ALA A 72 -0.26 -62.09 1.17
N ILE A 73 -1.51 -62.52 1.26
CA ILE A 73 -2.12 -63.05 2.51
C ILE A 73 -1.41 -64.30 2.99
N ALA A 74 -1.05 -65.20 2.04
CA ALA A 74 -0.39 -66.46 2.39
C ALA A 74 1.08 -66.24 2.86
N LEU A 75 1.79 -65.31 2.27
CA LEU A 75 3.19 -64.98 2.60
C LEU A 75 3.33 -64.37 3.99
N GLY A 76 2.33 -63.64 4.48
CA GLY A 76 2.33 -63.04 5.83
C GLY A 76 3.59 -62.25 6.16
N THR A 77 4.41 -62.72 7.07
CA THR A 77 5.65 -62.04 7.51
C THR A 77 6.75 -62.07 6.46
N GLU A 78 6.73 -62.98 5.47
CA GLU A 78 7.70 -63.05 4.39
C GLU A 78 7.36 -62.12 3.22
N LEU A 79 6.21 -61.44 3.25
CA LEU A 79 5.74 -60.57 2.15
C LEU A 79 6.71 -59.45 1.78
N PRO A 80 7.45 -58.79 2.72
CA PRO A 80 8.37 -57.72 2.34
C PRO A 80 9.33 -58.04 1.22
N ARG A 81 9.87 -59.24 1.20
CA ARG A 81 10.84 -59.69 0.18
C ARG A 81 10.26 -59.74 -1.24
N TYR A 82 8.95 -59.89 -1.34
CA TYR A 82 8.24 -60.08 -2.62
C TYR A 82 7.43 -58.86 -3.10
N LEU A 83 7.37 -57.78 -2.28
CA LEU A 83 6.62 -56.58 -2.66
C LEU A 83 7.13 -55.96 -3.97
N VAL A 84 8.45 -56.04 -4.22
CA VAL A 84 9.08 -55.58 -5.46
C VAL A 84 8.52 -56.27 -6.70
N ASN A 85 8.07 -57.53 -6.59
CA ASN A 85 7.49 -58.29 -7.67
C ASN A 85 5.99 -58.17 -7.76
N ILE A 86 5.29 -58.02 -6.61
CA ILE A 86 3.81 -58.03 -6.49
C ILE A 86 3.20 -56.62 -6.75
N VAL A 87 3.80 -55.55 -6.26
CA VAL A 87 3.21 -54.19 -6.33
C VAL A 87 3.16 -53.62 -7.76
N PRO A 88 4.23 -53.71 -8.60
CA PRO A 88 4.20 -53.10 -9.93
C PRO A 88 3.11 -53.62 -10.88
N PRO A 89 2.84 -54.97 -11.00
CA PRO A 89 1.75 -55.41 -11.86
C PRO A 89 0.35 -54.99 -11.37
N VAL A 90 0.14 -54.86 -10.07
CA VAL A 90 -1.10 -54.30 -9.52
C VAL A 90 -1.27 -52.82 -9.85
N LEU A 91 -0.18 -52.04 -9.72
CA LEU A 91 -0.17 -50.61 -10.08
C LEU A 91 -0.47 -50.40 -11.58
N ALA A 92 0.05 -51.27 -12.45
CA ALA A 92 -0.21 -51.21 -13.89
C ALA A 92 -1.72 -51.42 -14.22
N CYS A 93 -2.41 -52.22 -13.43
CA CYS A 93 -3.86 -52.48 -13.58
C CYS A 93 -4.78 -51.32 -13.14
N PHE A 94 -4.27 -50.33 -12.40
CA PHE A 94 -5.07 -49.13 -12.02
C PHE A 94 -5.43 -48.24 -13.21
N THR A 95 -4.68 -48.31 -14.29
CA THR A 95 -4.92 -47.55 -15.54
C THR A 95 -5.57 -48.37 -16.63
N ASP A 96 -6.09 -49.54 -16.29
CA ASP A 96 -6.71 -50.45 -17.24
C ASP A 96 -7.98 -49.84 -17.87
N GLN A 97 -8.22 -50.23 -19.17
CA GLN A 97 -9.44 -49.79 -19.86
C GLN A 97 -10.71 -50.37 -19.25
N ASP A 98 -10.65 -51.64 -18.76
CA ASP A 98 -11.80 -52.30 -18.12
C ASP A 98 -11.95 -51.88 -16.66
N ALA A 99 -13.07 -51.23 -16.33
CA ALA A 99 -13.38 -50.77 -15.00
C ALA A 99 -13.37 -51.90 -13.93
N ARG A 100 -13.67 -53.14 -14.31
CA ARG A 100 -13.58 -54.26 -13.37
C ARG A 100 -12.15 -54.57 -12.99
N VAL A 101 -11.23 -54.49 -13.96
CA VAL A 101 -9.79 -54.64 -13.68
C VAL A 101 -9.32 -53.55 -12.71
N ARG A 102 -9.68 -52.30 -12.97
CA ARG A 102 -9.35 -51.16 -12.04
C ARG A 102 -9.92 -51.41 -10.63
N TYR A 103 -11.17 -51.89 -10.55
CA TYR A 103 -11.78 -52.23 -9.25
C TYR A 103 -11.02 -53.33 -8.52
N TYR A 104 -10.70 -54.45 -9.20
CA TYR A 104 -9.96 -55.54 -8.60
C TYR A 104 -8.51 -55.19 -8.29
N ALA A 105 -7.91 -54.25 -9.00
CA ALA A 105 -6.63 -53.66 -8.63
C ALA A 105 -6.70 -52.90 -7.29
N CYS A 106 -7.75 -52.10 -7.06
CA CYS A 106 -7.99 -51.48 -5.75
C CYS A 106 -8.16 -52.51 -4.64
N GLU A 107 -8.97 -53.54 -4.88
CA GLU A 107 -9.21 -54.63 -3.89
C GLU A 107 -7.93 -55.43 -3.60
N ALA A 108 -7.14 -55.75 -4.64
CA ALA A 108 -5.86 -56.44 -4.51
C ALA A 108 -4.86 -55.61 -3.70
N MET A 109 -4.69 -54.33 -4.05
CA MET A 109 -3.76 -53.44 -3.34
C MET A 109 -4.20 -53.24 -1.87
N TYR A 110 -5.52 -53.18 -1.61
CA TYR A 110 -6.06 -53.07 -0.25
C TYR A 110 -5.63 -54.30 0.59
N ASN A 111 -5.77 -55.50 0.03
CA ASN A 111 -5.37 -56.73 0.74
C ASN A 111 -3.85 -56.82 0.92
N ILE A 112 -3.08 -56.43 -0.09
CA ILE A 112 -1.60 -56.40 -0.02
C ILE A 112 -1.16 -55.39 1.06
N ALA A 113 -1.66 -54.18 1.05
CA ALA A 113 -1.32 -53.14 2.00
C ALA A 113 -1.69 -53.51 3.44
N LYS A 114 -2.85 -54.20 3.64
CA LYS A 114 -3.29 -54.67 4.95
C LYS A 114 -2.32 -55.68 5.58
N VAL A 115 -1.65 -56.51 4.75
CA VAL A 115 -0.66 -57.46 5.24
C VAL A 115 0.72 -56.83 5.35
N ALA A 116 1.12 -56.05 4.33
CA ALA A 116 2.43 -55.38 4.28
C ALA A 116 2.61 -54.31 5.36
N LYS A 117 1.50 -53.68 5.82
CA LYS A 117 1.52 -52.59 6.79
C LYS A 117 2.52 -51.48 6.39
N GLY A 118 3.45 -51.09 7.29
CA GLY A 118 4.45 -50.06 7.02
C GLY A 118 5.34 -50.26 5.85
N GLU A 119 5.61 -51.53 5.40
CA GLU A 119 6.41 -51.83 4.21
C GLU A 119 5.82 -51.26 2.91
N ILE A 120 4.49 -51.06 2.83
CA ILE A 120 3.86 -50.52 1.67
C ILE A 120 4.23 -49.03 1.42
N LEU A 121 4.75 -48.32 2.45
CA LEU A 121 5.13 -46.92 2.38
C LEU A 121 6.30 -46.69 1.41
N ALA A 122 7.14 -47.68 1.16
CA ALA A 122 8.18 -47.64 0.10
C ALA A 122 7.59 -47.39 -1.30
N TYR A 123 6.33 -47.78 -1.53
CA TYR A 123 5.59 -47.61 -2.78
C TYR A 123 4.56 -46.48 -2.73
N PHE A 124 4.55 -45.68 -1.65
CA PHE A 124 3.53 -44.67 -1.38
C PHE A 124 3.31 -43.73 -2.56
N ASN A 125 4.35 -43.10 -3.12
CA ASN A 125 4.24 -42.15 -4.23
C ASN A 125 3.50 -42.71 -5.42
N SER A 126 3.80 -44.00 -5.79
CA SER A 126 3.16 -44.66 -6.91
C SER A 126 1.69 -44.96 -6.64
N ILE A 127 1.35 -45.39 -5.42
CA ILE A 127 -0.03 -45.66 -4.99
C ILE A 127 -0.82 -44.36 -4.97
N PHE A 128 -0.24 -43.30 -4.35
CA PHE A 128 -0.86 -41.97 -4.26
C PHE A 128 -1.20 -41.40 -5.65
N ASP A 129 -0.25 -41.47 -6.59
CA ASP A 129 -0.47 -40.97 -7.96
C ASP A 129 -1.63 -41.66 -8.64
N GLN A 130 -1.79 -42.97 -8.45
CA GLN A 130 -2.94 -43.71 -9.01
C GLN A 130 -4.24 -43.39 -8.29
N LEU A 131 -4.22 -43.25 -6.96
CA LEU A 131 -5.41 -42.87 -6.19
C LEU A 131 -5.94 -41.49 -6.59
N CYS A 132 -5.04 -40.52 -6.88
CA CYS A 132 -5.41 -39.21 -7.42
C CYS A 132 -6.25 -39.34 -8.70
N LYS A 133 -5.96 -40.29 -9.56
CA LYS A 133 -6.69 -40.56 -10.81
C LYS A 133 -7.99 -41.30 -10.56
N LEU A 134 -7.95 -42.35 -9.74
CA LEU A 134 -9.07 -43.23 -9.45
C LEU A 134 -10.20 -42.57 -8.64
N GLY A 135 -9.87 -41.60 -7.78
CA GLY A 135 -10.83 -40.77 -7.05
C GLY A 135 -11.77 -40.00 -7.97
N ALA A 136 -11.33 -39.75 -9.22
CA ALA A 136 -12.12 -39.07 -10.26
C ALA A 136 -12.63 -40.03 -11.36
N ASP A 137 -12.55 -41.35 -11.16
CA ASP A 137 -12.97 -42.36 -12.15
C ASP A 137 -14.45 -42.19 -12.56
N SER A 138 -14.80 -42.59 -13.79
CA SER A 138 -16.19 -42.55 -14.27
C SER A 138 -17.10 -43.58 -13.59
N GLU A 139 -16.53 -44.70 -13.13
CA GLU A 139 -17.28 -45.80 -12.54
C GLU A 139 -17.34 -45.70 -11.02
N LEU A 140 -18.55 -45.74 -10.49
CA LEU A 140 -18.77 -45.62 -9.03
C LEU A 140 -18.13 -46.76 -8.23
N SER A 141 -18.11 -47.98 -8.79
CA SER A 141 -17.48 -49.14 -8.15
C SER A 141 -15.99 -48.96 -7.98
N VAL A 142 -15.33 -48.37 -8.97
CA VAL A 142 -13.88 -48.04 -8.91
C VAL A 142 -13.62 -46.95 -7.88
N LYS A 143 -14.43 -45.88 -7.86
CA LYS A 143 -14.34 -44.83 -6.84
C LYS A 143 -14.46 -45.38 -5.43
N ASN A 144 -15.46 -46.22 -5.17
CA ASN A 144 -15.66 -46.82 -3.85
C ASN A 144 -14.48 -47.75 -3.47
N GLY A 145 -13.94 -48.53 -4.45
CA GLY A 145 -12.74 -49.34 -4.22
C GLY A 145 -11.50 -48.49 -3.91
N ALA A 146 -11.32 -47.38 -4.64
CA ALA A 146 -10.24 -46.41 -4.41
C ALA A 146 -10.39 -45.70 -3.04
N GLU A 147 -11.60 -45.34 -2.64
CA GLU A 147 -11.89 -44.72 -1.32
C GLU A 147 -11.54 -45.65 -0.15
N LEU A 148 -11.88 -46.95 -0.29
CA LEU A 148 -11.51 -47.93 0.73
C LEU A 148 -10.00 -48.10 0.84
N LEU A 149 -9.31 -48.17 -0.32
CA LEU A 149 -7.86 -48.26 -0.35
C LEU A 149 -7.24 -46.99 0.24
N ASP A 150 -7.72 -45.81 -0.17
CA ASP A 150 -7.27 -44.50 0.34
C ASP A 150 -7.35 -44.41 1.86
N ARG A 151 -8.48 -44.87 2.45
CA ARG A 151 -8.67 -44.91 3.89
C ARG A 151 -7.63 -45.80 4.60
N LEU A 152 -7.42 -46.99 4.07
CA LEU A 152 -6.40 -47.89 4.65
C LEU A 152 -5.00 -47.32 4.56
N ILE A 153 -4.63 -46.73 3.42
CA ILE A 153 -3.31 -46.12 3.26
C ILE A 153 -3.15 -44.91 4.18
N LYS A 154 -4.21 -44.11 4.38
CA LYS A 154 -4.23 -43.02 5.38
C LYS A 154 -3.99 -43.50 6.80
N ASP A 155 -4.65 -44.62 7.18
CA ASP A 155 -4.49 -45.20 8.49
C ASP A 155 -3.02 -45.68 8.69
N ILE A 156 -2.43 -46.35 7.67
CA ILE A 156 -1.03 -46.82 7.73
C ILE A 156 -0.07 -45.61 7.80
N VAL A 157 -0.30 -44.56 7.01
CA VAL A 157 0.55 -43.33 7.02
C VAL A 157 0.46 -42.66 8.37
N ALA A 158 -0.74 -42.47 8.92
CA ALA A 158 -0.93 -41.86 10.23
C ALA A 158 -0.21 -42.61 11.38
N GLU A 159 -0.15 -43.94 11.28
CA GLU A 159 0.46 -44.78 12.31
C GLU A 159 1.99 -44.93 12.12
N SER A 160 2.50 -44.94 10.87
CA SER A 160 3.83 -45.47 10.57
C SER A 160 4.75 -44.52 9.81
N ALA A 161 4.24 -43.40 9.23
CA ALA A 161 5.04 -42.60 8.30
C ALA A 161 6.27 -41.95 8.93
N ALA A 162 6.16 -41.53 10.17
CA ALA A 162 7.23 -40.82 10.88
C ALA A 162 8.35 -41.71 11.41
N SER A 163 8.01 -42.96 11.74
CA SER A 163 8.91 -43.84 12.56
C SER A 163 9.25 -45.20 11.93
N TYR A 164 8.51 -45.63 10.89
CA TYR A 164 8.67 -46.97 10.36
C TYR A 164 9.91 -47.11 9.47
N VAL A 165 10.80 -47.99 9.84
CA VAL A 165 11.98 -48.40 9.03
C VAL A 165 11.69 -49.78 8.42
N SER A 166 12.04 -49.99 7.15
CA SER A 166 11.80 -51.25 6.44
C SER A 166 12.59 -52.41 7.07
N VAL A 167 11.90 -53.55 7.26
CA VAL A 167 12.50 -54.78 7.78
C VAL A 167 13.65 -55.25 6.88
N LEU A 168 13.61 -55.00 5.57
CA LEU A 168 14.67 -55.35 4.63
C LEU A 168 15.96 -54.53 4.83
N GLU A 169 15.84 -53.28 5.26
CA GLU A 169 16.98 -52.43 5.56
C GLU A 169 17.58 -52.80 6.93
N THR A 170 16.76 -53.12 7.91
CA THR A 170 17.24 -53.58 9.21
C THR A 170 17.97 -54.94 9.13
N SER A 171 17.48 -55.88 8.34
CA SER A 171 18.10 -57.23 8.20
C SER A 171 19.43 -57.21 7.42
N SER A 172 19.66 -56.22 6.60
CA SER A 172 20.93 -56.04 5.86
C SER A 172 22.08 -55.52 6.75
N LEU A 173 21.74 -55.01 7.97
CA LEU A 173 22.73 -54.48 8.92
C LEU A 173 23.12 -55.45 10.02
N GLU A 174 22.38 -56.56 10.22
CA GLU A 174 22.71 -57.60 11.18
C GLU A 174 23.93 -58.45 10.83
N ASP A 175 24.37 -58.42 9.55
CA ASP A 175 25.56 -59.13 9.05
C ASP A 175 26.90 -58.40 9.22
N GLY A 176 26.94 -57.19 9.80
CA GLY A 176 28.18 -56.44 9.97
C GLY A 176 28.19 -55.57 11.21
N THR A 177 29.13 -55.82 12.13
CA THR A 177 29.53 -55.03 13.30
C THR A 177 29.23 -53.52 13.19
N THR A 178 28.04 -53.08 13.58
CA THR A 178 27.65 -51.66 13.66
C THR A 178 27.40 -51.24 15.08
N THR A 179 28.02 -50.11 15.49
CA THR A 179 27.86 -49.42 16.77
C THR A 179 26.46 -48.88 16.91
N SER A 180 25.94 -48.87 18.16
CA SER A 180 24.61 -48.40 18.53
C SER A 180 24.21 -47.01 18.05
N GLU A 181 25.16 -46.17 17.61
CA GLU A 181 24.91 -44.85 17.08
C GLU A 181 24.47 -44.83 15.59
N GLN A 182 24.71 -45.94 14.85
CA GLN A 182 24.30 -46.07 13.41
C GLN A 182 22.88 -46.59 13.26
N GLN A 183 22.28 -47.16 14.31
CA GLN A 183 20.84 -47.58 14.31
C GLN A 183 19.86 -46.44 14.38
N GLN A 184 20.28 -45.29 14.86
CA GLN A 184 19.40 -44.10 15.02
C GLN A 184 19.24 -43.26 13.74
N ASN A 185 19.99 -43.54 12.64
CA ASN A 185 20.00 -42.77 11.40
C ASN A 185 19.51 -43.54 10.15
N LEU A 186 18.71 -44.58 10.32
CA LEU A 186 18.15 -45.33 9.20
C LEU A 186 17.03 -44.51 8.53
N PRO A 187 16.96 -44.44 7.19
CA PRO A 187 15.88 -43.70 6.53
C PRO A 187 14.55 -44.39 6.75
N THR A 188 13.52 -43.62 7.05
CA THR A 188 12.14 -44.12 7.17
C THR A 188 11.61 -44.60 5.81
N ALA A 189 10.75 -45.62 5.80
CA ALA A 189 10.16 -46.17 4.57
C ALA A 189 9.35 -45.11 3.81
N PHE A 190 8.73 -44.13 4.54
CA PHE A 190 8.10 -42.94 3.96
C PHE A 190 9.09 -41.79 3.93
N SER A 191 9.21 -41.06 2.82
CA SER A 191 10.02 -39.85 2.72
C SER A 191 9.19 -38.68 2.17
N LEU A 192 8.94 -37.73 3.05
CA LEU A 192 8.23 -36.51 2.69
C LEU A 192 8.97 -35.76 1.58
N GLN A 193 10.30 -35.68 1.67
CA GLN A 193 11.14 -35.03 0.65
C GLN A 193 10.97 -35.62 -0.75
N ARG A 194 10.76 -36.93 -0.86
CA ARG A 194 10.48 -37.60 -2.15
C ARG A 194 9.03 -37.44 -2.59
N PHE A 195 8.12 -37.15 -1.67
CA PHE A 195 6.69 -36.99 -1.96
C PHE A 195 6.36 -35.56 -2.44
N ILE A 196 6.97 -34.52 -1.88
CA ILE A 196 6.66 -33.11 -2.19
C ILE A 196 6.71 -32.78 -3.68
N PRO A 197 7.69 -33.22 -4.50
CA PRO A 197 7.70 -32.95 -5.94
C PRO A 197 6.46 -33.51 -6.66
N LEU A 198 5.96 -34.68 -6.25
CA LEU A 198 4.72 -35.24 -6.77
C LEU A 198 3.50 -34.41 -6.37
N LEU A 199 3.43 -33.98 -5.11
CA LEU A 199 2.37 -33.12 -4.61
C LEU A 199 2.34 -31.79 -5.37
N LYS A 200 3.51 -31.17 -5.58
CA LYS A 200 3.68 -29.92 -6.36
C LYS A 200 3.16 -30.06 -7.79
N GLU A 201 3.40 -31.22 -8.43
CA GLU A 201 2.87 -31.49 -9.77
C GLU A 201 1.34 -31.67 -9.74
N ARG A 202 0.82 -32.39 -8.76
CA ARG A 202 -0.60 -32.74 -8.68
C ARG A 202 -1.49 -31.61 -8.14
N ILE A 203 -0.96 -30.64 -7.43
CA ILE A 203 -1.76 -29.51 -6.86
C ILE A 203 -2.41 -28.63 -7.94
N HIS A 204 -1.97 -28.72 -9.20
CA HIS A 204 -2.52 -27.93 -10.31
C HIS A 204 -3.69 -28.59 -11.03
N VAL A 205 -4.23 -29.71 -10.53
CA VAL A 205 -5.37 -30.40 -11.15
C VAL A 205 -6.65 -29.56 -11.09
N ILE A 206 -7.52 -29.78 -12.11
CA ILE A 206 -8.77 -29.02 -12.27
C ILE A 206 -9.96 -29.75 -11.61
N ASN A 207 -9.90 -31.10 -11.55
CA ASN A 207 -11.01 -31.92 -11.08
C ASN A 207 -11.30 -31.71 -9.58
N PRO A 208 -12.53 -31.34 -9.17
CA PRO A 208 -12.87 -31.04 -7.77
C PRO A 208 -12.73 -32.26 -6.86
N PHE A 209 -13.00 -33.49 -7.35
CA PHE A 209 -12.81 -34.69 -6.53
C PHE A 209 -11.32 -34.94 -6.22
N THR A 210 -10.45 -34.72 -7.20
CA THR A 210 -9.00 -34.82 -6.97
C THR A 210 -8.51 -33.71 -6.06
N ARG A 211 -9.03 -32.49 -6.16
CA ARG A 211 -8.72 -31.39 -5.25
C ARG A 211 -9.11 -31.73 -3.81
N GLN A 212 -10.31 -32.24 -3.60
CA GLN A 212 -10.77 -32.67 -2.28
C GLN A 212 -9.90 -33.82 -1.71
N PHE A 213 -9.52 -34.78 -2.56
CA PHE A 213 -8.58 -35.84 -2.19
C PHE A 213 -7.25 -35.26 -1.75
N LEU A 214 -6.65 -34.33 -2.51
CA LEU A 214 -5.37 -33.69 -2.17
C LEU A 214 -5.43 -32.91 -0.86
N VAL A 215 -6.49 -32.09 -0.67
CA VAL A 215 -6.68 -31.35 0.59
C VAL A 215 -6.80 -32.30 1.80
N GLY A 216 -7.53 -33.43 1.61
CA GLY A 216 -7.63 -34.46 2.64
C GLY A 216 -6.28 -35.08 3.02
N TRP A 217 -5.40 -35.30 2.06
CA TRP A 217 -4.05 -35.83 2.30
C TRP A 217 -3.13 -34.79 2.95
N ILE A 218 -3.13 -33.55 2.45
CA ILE A 218 -2.36 -32.46 3.04
C ILE A 218 -2.76 -32.27 4.51
N THR A 219 -4.08 -32.26 4.80
CA THR A 219 -4.60 -32.12 6.17
C THR A 219 -4.19 -33.29 7.07
N LEU A 220 -4.09 -34.52 6.54
CA LEU A 220 -3.64 -35.68 7.29
C LEU A 220 -2.14 -35.58 7.61
N LEU A 221 -1.31 -35.30 6.59
CA LEU A 221 0.14 -35.21 6.75
C LEU A 221 0.52 -34.07 7.72
N ASP A 222 -0.19 -32.93 7.67
CA ASP A 222 -0.07 -31.82 8.61
C ASP A 222 -0.40 -32.21 10.07
N SER A 223 -1.28 -33.20 10.24
CA SER A 223 -1.64 -33.70 11.58
C SER A 223 -0.59 -34.62 12.22
N ILE A 224 0.47 -34.99 11.51
CA ILE A 224 1.57 -35.84 11.98
C ILE A 224 2.77 -34.93 12.35
N PRO A 225 3.00 -34.64 13.65
CA PRO A 225 3.96 -33.60 14.05
C PRO A 225 5.39 -33.84 13.59
N ASP A 226 5.81 -35.12 13.58
CA ASP A 226 7.18 -35.52 13.27
C ASP A 226 7.53 -35.42 11.75
N LEU A 227 6.54 -35.16 10.90
CA LEU A 227 6.75 -34.97 9.46
C LEU A 227 7.09 -33.53 9.08
N GLU A 228 6.77 -32.57 9.94
CA GLU A 228 7.08 -31.12 9.75
C GLU A 228 6.67 -30.59 8.36
N LEU A 229 5.45 -30.94 7.91
CA LEU A 229 4.96 -30.58 6.56
C LEU A 229 4.98 -29.07 6.30
N VAL A 230 4.84 -28.24 7.34
CA VAL A 230 4.86 -26.78 7.27
C VAL A 230 6.16 -26.23 6.64
N THR A 231 7.28 -26.93 6.77
CA THR A 231 8.56 -26.56 6.14
C THR A 231 8.47 -26.55 4.60
N TYR A 232 7.64 -27.42 4.03
CA TYR A 232 7.43 -27.54 2.57
C TYR A 232 6.21 -26.75 2.06
N LEU A 233 5.56 -25.97 2.93
CA LEU A 233 4.36 -25.22 2.58
C LEU A 233 4.48 -24.36 1.32
N PRO A 234 5.61 -23.66 1.05
CA PRO A 234 5.78 -22.84 -0.16
C PRO A 234 5.58 -23.63 -1.46
N GLU A 235 5.93 -24.92 -1.48
CA GLU A 235 5.90 -25.74 -2.69
C GLU A 235 4.47 -25.99 -3.23
N PHE A 236 3.47 -25.97 -2.37
CA PHE A 236 2.08 -26.25 -2.74
C PHE A 236 1.07 -25.17 -2.33
N LEU A 237 1.46 -24.15 -1.54
CA LEU A 237 0.57 -23.11 -1.05
C LEU A 237 -0.15 -22.37 -2.19
N GLY A 238 0.59 -21.99 -3.25
CA GLY A 238 0.01 -21.24 -4.37
C GLY A 238 -1.06 -22.03 -5.13
N GLY A 239 -0.92 -23.36 -5.21
CA GLY A 239 -1.93 -24.23 -5.77
C GLY A 239 -3.14 -24.41 -4.82
N LEU A 240 -2.86 -24.55 -3.52
CA LEU A 240 -3.88 -24.70 -2.49
C LEU A 240 -4.77 -23.43 -2.38
N LEU A 241 -4.18 -22.24 -2.43
CA LEU A 241 -4.94 -20.99 -2.44
C LEU A 241 -5.95 -20.92 -3.60
N LYS A 242 -5.59 -21.43 -4.81
CA LYS A 242 -6.50 -21.47 -5.95
C LYS A 242 -7.72 -22.37 -5.73
N PHE A 243 -7.66 -23.32 -4.81
CA PHE A 243 -8.80 -24.18 -4.48
C PHE A 243 -9.91 -23.42 -3.72
N LEU A 244 -9.60 -22.27 -3.11
CA LEU A 244 -10.61 -21.40 -2.50
C LEU A 244 -11.60 -20.84 -3.52
N SER A 245 -11.19 -20.72 -4.79
CA SER A 245 -12.06 -20.27 -5.89
C SER A 245 -12.74 -21.42 -6.63
N ASP A 246 -12.70 -22.66 -6.09
CA ASP A 246 -13.38 -23.81 -6.71
C ASP A 246 -14.92 -23.62 -6.68
N GLN A 247 -15.60 -24.12 -7.72
CA GLN A 247 -17.05 -24.09 -7.78
C GLN A 247 -17.71 -25.00 -6.72
N ASN A 248 -17.02 -26.08 -6.31
CA ASN A 248 -17.49 -27.01 -5.28
C ASN A 248 -17.28 -26.42 -3.88
N VAL A 249 -18.36 -26.28 -3.12
CA VAL A 249 -18.36 -25.75 -1.75
C VAL A 249 -17.53 -26.61 -0.81
N ASP A 250 -17.60 -27.94 -0.96
CA ASP A 250 -16.88 -28.87 -0.07
C ASP A 250 -15.36 -28.71 -0.22
N VAL A 251 -14.87 -28.50 -1.46
CA VAL A 251 -13.45 -28.20 -1.72
C VAL A 251 -13.05 -26.89 -1.06
N ARG A 252 -13.83 -25.81 -1.22
CA ARG A 252 -13.53 -24.51 -0.61
C ARG A 252 -13.45 -24.60 0.91
N VAL A 253 -14.46 -25.22 1.54
CA VAL A 253 -14.51 -25.36 3.00
C VAL A 253 -13.36 -26.23 3.53
N ALA A 254 -13.08 -27.35 2.86
CA ALA A 254 -11.95 -28.20 3.23
C ALA A 254 -10.61 -27.47 3.10
N THR A 255 -10.43 -26.71 2.03
CA THR A 255 -9.24 -25.90 1.78
C THR A 255 -9.08 -24.81 2.84
N GLN A 256 -10.16 -24.09 3.17
CA GLN A 256 -10.13 -23.06 4.21
C GLN A 256 -9.70 -23.65 5.57
N ASN A 257 -10.29 -24.78 5.95
CA ASN A 257 -9.93 -25.47 7.19
C ASN A 257 -8.47 -25.94 7.20
N CYS A 258 -7.95 -26.37 6.05
CA CYS A 258 -6.55 -26.78 5.90
C CYS A 258 -5.61 -25.58 6.06
N LEU A 259 -5.90 -24.45 5.40
CA LEU A 259 -5.13 -23.20 5.52
C LEU A 259 -5.16 -22.64 6.95
N ASP A 260 -6.32 -22.71 7.62
CA ASP A 260 -6.47 -22.30 9.03
C ASP A 260 -5.58 -23.13 9.97
N LYS A 261 -5.44 -24.44 9.72
CA LYS A 261 -4.56 -25.31 10.49
C LYS A 261 -3.09 -24.91 10.32
N PHE A 262 -2.61 -24.75 9.09
CA PHE A 262 -1.25 -24.28 8.83
C PHE A 262 -0.96 -22.93 9.49
N LEU A 263 -1.87 -21.97 9.36
CA LEU A 263 -1.70 -20.67 9.98
C LEU A 263 -1.60 -20.75 11.51
N ASN A 264 -2.44 -21.59 12.13
CA ASN A 264 -2.40 -21.82 13.58
C ASN A 264 -1.11 -22.54 14.00
N GLU A 265 -0.62 -23.48 13.20
CA GLU A 265 0.64 -24.15 13.45
C GLU A 265 1.84 -23.19 13.35
N ILE A 266 1.89 -22.36 12.31
CA ILE A 266 2.89 -21.29 12.16
C ILE A 266 2.90 -20.37 13.38
N LYS A 267 1.71 -19.97 13.87
CA LYS A 267 1.57 -19.16 15.09
C LYS A 267 2.14 -19.86 16.31
N ARG A 268 1.80 -21.13 16.49
CA ARG A 268 2.30 -21.95 17.62
C ARG A 268 3.82 -22.06 17.59
N ILE A 269 4.41 -22.41 16.44
CA ILE A 269 5.86 -22.51 16.27
C ILE A 269 6.55 -21.17 16.55
N SER A 270 5.99 -20.06 16.03
CA SER A 270 6.52 -18.73 16.31
C SER A 270 6.48 -18.35 17.79
N GLN A 271 5.40 -18.69 18.50
CA GLN A 271 5.29 -18.47 19.95
C GLN A 271 6.31 -19.29 20.75
N VAL A 272 6.53 -20.56 20.38
CA VAL A 272 7.55 -21.43 20.99
C VAL A 272 8.94 -20.83 20.80
N LYS A 273 9.29 -20.43 19.57
CA LYS A 273 10.58 -19.80 19.28
C LYS A 273 10.78 -18.49 20.05
N ARG A 274 9.76 -17.63 20.15
CA ARG A 274 9.82 -16.40 20.97
C ARG A 274 10.05 -16.70 22.45
N GLY A 275 9.32 -17.66 23.01
CA GLY A 275 9.45 -18.09 24.41
C GLY A 275 10.86 -18.60 24.71
N LEU A 276 11.47 -19.38 23.80
CA LEU A 276 12.85 -19.86 23.94
C LEU A 276 13.89 -18.73 23.89
N VAL A 277 13.72 -17.76 23.00
CA VAL A 277 14.60 -16.59 22.91
C VAL A 277 14.52 -15.74 24.19
N GLU A 278 13.32 -15.55 24.72
CA GLU A 278 13.12 -14.81 25.97
C GLU A 278 13.73 -15.55 27.17
N SER A 279 13.54 -16.88 27.26
CA SER A 279 14.15 -17.72 28.31
C SER A 279 15.68 -17.69 28.26
N ARG A 280 16.29 -17.74 27.08
CA ARG A 280 17.76 -17.60 26.90
C ARG A 280 18.26 -16.23 27.36
N LYS A 281 17.55 -15.14 27.00
CA LYS A 281 17.89 -13.77 27.45
C LYS A 281 17.79 -13.61 28.96
N PHE A 282 16.84 -14.28 29.63
CA PHE A 282 16.70 -14.29 31.09
C PHE A 282 17.88 -15.04 31.74
N LYS A 283 18.26 -16.21 31.20
CA LYS A 283 19.41 -17.00 31.68
C LYS A 283 20.74 -16.23 31.51
N GLU A 284 20.96 -15.51 30.39
CA GLU A 284 22.17 -14.69 30.18
C GLU A 284 22.19 -13.45 31.08
N GLY A 285 21.04 -12.77 31.28
CA GLY A 285 20.93 -11.63 32.19
C GLY A 285 21.16 -12.01 33.65
N GLY A 286 20.78 -13.22 34.03
CA GLY A 286 21.04 -13.81 35.36
C GLY A 286 22.52 -14.13 35.57
N LYS A 287 23.19 -14.70 34.57
CA LYS A 287 24.65 -14.98 34.64
C LYS A 287 25.50 -13.70 34.74
N ARG A 288 25.15 -12.62 33.99
CA ARG A 288 25.83 -11.32 34.09
C ARG A 288 25.65 -10.67 35.46
N LYS A 289 24.47 -10.73 36.08
CA LYS A 289 24.26 -10.20 37.44
C LYS A 289 25.01 -10.97 38.51
N ARG A 290 25.20 -12.29 38.36
CA ARG A 290 25.96 -13.13 39.28
C ARG A 290 27.46 -12.89 39.16
N GLN A 291 27.97 -12.59 37.97
CA GLN A 291 29.37 -12.28 37.70
C GLN A 291 29.77 -10.88 38.24
N GLU A 292 28.88 -9.87 38.10
CA GLU A 292 29.10 -8.53 38.71
C GLU A 292 29.00 -8.53 40.25
N SER A 293 28.32 -9.53 40.85
CA SER A 293 28.19 -9.72 42.28
C SER A 293 29.39 -10.46 42.88
N MET A 294 30.11 -11.31 42.13
CA MET A 294 31.33 -12.01 42.61
C MET A 294 32.58 -11.16 42.55
N ASP A 295 32.67 -10.18 41.67
CA ASP A 295 33.86 -9.31 41.58
C ASP A 295 33.88 -8.22 42.67
N SER A 296 32.88 -8.15 43.53
CA SER A 296 32.79 -7.14 44.61
C SER A 296 33.10 -7.69 46.02
N ILE A 297 33.49 -8.97 46.19
CA ILE A 297 33.81 -9.59 47.47
C ILE A 297 35.24 -10.17 47.49
N SER A 298 36.23 -9.33 47.24
CA SER A 298 37.60 -9.63 47.54
C SER A 298 38.24 -8.48 48.34
N GLY A 299 38.08 -8.57 49.66
CA GLY A 299 38.77 -7.64 50.50
C GLY A 299 38.20 -7.56 51.93
N ARG A 300 38.55 -8.52 52.78
CA ARG A 300 39.07 -8.26 54.14
C ARG A 300 39.29 -9.54 54.96
N PRO A 301 40.31 -9.51 55.79
CA PRO A 301 40.78 -10.68 56.52
C PRO A 301 40.27 -10.73 57.98
N ASN A 302 40.26 -12.00 58.47
CA ASN A 302 40.39 -12.49 59.82
C ASN A 302 39.79 -11.75 61.01
N LEU A 303 38.98 -12.50 61.77
CA LEU A 303 39.21 -12.85 63.17
C LEU A 303 38.13 -13.82 63.71
N GLU A 304 38.56 -14.98 64.06
CA GLU A 304 38.37 -15.86 65.23
C GLU A 304 37.00 -16.11 65.89
N GLU A 305 36.74 -17.44 66.01
CA GLU A 305 36.15 -18.19 67.13
C GLU A 305 34.63 -18.32 67.21
N GLY A 306 34.16 -19.58 67.08
CA GLY A 306 33.36 -20.31 68.01
C GLY A 306 31.85 -20.37 67.71
N ASP A 307 31.41 -21.44 67.24
CA ASP A 307 30.56 -22.46 67.80
C ASP A 307 29.95 -23.39 66.75
N GLU A 308 30.07 -24.65 67.04
CA GLU A 308 29.46 -25.81 66.37
C GLU A 308 27.94 -25.73 66.46
N LEU A 309 27.31 -25.85 65.30
CA LEU A 309 26.01 -26.54 65.21
C LEU A 309 25.81 -27.05 63.79
N ASP A 310 25.59 -28.34 63.71
CA ASP A 310 25.19 -29.13 62.54
C ASP A 310 24.23 -28.43 61.60
N SER A 311 24.65 -28.30 60.34
CA SER A 311 23.69 -28.22 59.21
C SER A 311 24.27 -29.06 58.09
N GLU A 312 23.49 -30.09 57.80
CA GLU A 312 23.65 -31.02 56.68
C GLU A 312 24.05 -30.29 55.41
N ALA A 313 25.12 -30.71 54.83
CA ALA A 313 25.57 -30.30 53.48
C ALA A 313 24.54 -30.84 52.48
N LEU A 314 23.69 -29.96 51.98
CA LEU A 314 22.98 -30.21 50.73
C LEU A 314 24.01 -30.04 49.61
N ASN A 315 24.27 -31.12 48.94
CA ASN A 315 25.09 -31.25 47.77
C ASN A 315 24.50 -30.32 46.64
N ASP A 316 25.30 -29.33 46.29
CA ASP A 316 25.04 -28.35 45.22
C ASP A 316 25.42 -28.93 43.80
N ASP A 317 25.34 -30.26 43.65
CA ASP A 317 25.69 -30.97 42.41
C ASP A 317 24.50 -31.27 41.50
N ASP A 318 23.28 -30.79 41.80
CA ASP A 318 22.06 -31.03 41.02
C ASP A 318 21.61 -29.84 40.15
N GLU A 319 22.40 -28.79 39.96
CA GLU A 319 22.02 -27.64 39.12
C GLU A 319 22.38 -27.78 37.64
N ASP A 320 23.03 -28.86 37.17
CA ASP A 320 23.41 -29.04 35.74
C ASP A 320 22.55 -30.06 34.98
N SER A 321 21.46 -30.54 35.53
CA SER A 321 20.55 -31.50 34.88
C SER A 321 19.10 -31.02 34.74
N LEU A 322 18.93 -29.74 34.48
CA LEU A 322 17.73 -29.31 33.71
C LEU A 322 18.12 -29.39 32.23
N GLU A 323 18.12 -30.62 31.71
CA GLU A 323 18.03 -30.86 30.28
C GLU A 323 16.96 -29.92 29.72
N ASP A 324 17.32 -29.09 28.73
CA ASP A 324 16.39 -28.27 27.98
C ASP A 324 15.37 -29.28 27.39
N ASP A 325 14.21 -29.47 28.08
CA ASP A 325 13.13 -30.29 27.57
C ASP A 325 12.80 -29.84 26.14
N TRP A 326 13.06 -30.72 25.17
CA TRP A 326 12.75 -30.43 23.78
C TRP A 326 11.26 -30.13 23.64
N ILE A 327 10.92 -28.96 23.07
CA ILE A 327 9.54 -28.55 22.86
C ILE A 327 9.20 -28.78 21.37
N PRO A 328 8.12 -29.52 21.06
CA PRO A 328 7.70 -29.77 19.69
C PRO A 328 7.56 -28.49 18.87
N GLY A 329 8.30 -28.39 17.76
CA GLY A 329 8.29 -27.23 16.85
C GLY A 329 9.46 -26.24 17.03
N GLN A 330 10.36 -26.46 18.02
CA GLN A 330 11.50 -25.56 18.25
C GLN A 330 12.51 -25.56 17.09
N ASP A 331 12.69 -26.70 16.41
CA ASP A 331 13.68 -26.91 15.35
C ASP A 331 13.11 -26.69 13.94
N VAL A 332 11.79 -26.51 13.80
CA VAL A 332 11.10 -26.33 12.51
C VAL A 332 11.45 -24.98 11.90
N GLU A 333 12.04 -25.00 10.71
CA GLU A 333 12.32 -23.75 9.95
C GLU A 333 11.15 -23.41 9.02
N ILE A 334 10.62 -22.21 9.16
CA ILE A 334 9.54 -21.70 8.30
C ILE A 334 10.15 -20.68 7.33
N ASN A 335 9.97 -20.91 6.03
CA ASN A 335 10.42 -19.97 4.99
C ASN A 335 9.37 -18.87 4.77
N TYR A 336 9.31 -17.90 5.68
CA TYR A 336 8.38 -16.76 5.60
C TYR A 336 8.52 -15.98 4.30
N LYS A 337 9.74 -15.85 3.78
CA LYS A 337 10.02 -15.10 2.57
C LYS A 337 9.33 -15.69 1.34
N GLU A 338 9.47 -17.00 1.11
CA GLU A 338 8.81 -17.67 0.00
C GLU A 338 7.29 -17.68 0.13
N ILE A 339 6.77 -17.87 1.36
CA ILE A 339 5.34 -17.77 1.62
C ILE A 339 4.83 -16.37 1.27
N LEU A 340 5.52 -15.31 1.69
CA LEU A 340 5.15 -13.92 1.38
C LEU A 340 5.24 -13.60 -0.11
N ASP A 341 6.23 -14.16 -0.83
CA ASP A 341 6.31 -14.05 -2.30
C ASP A 341 5.07 -14.65 -2.97
N ILE A 342 4.60 -15.82 -2.51
CA ILE A 342 3.39 -16.46 -3.03
C ILE A 342 2.14 -15.62 -2.69
N LEU A 343 1.99 -15.18 -1.43
CA LEU A 343 0.87 -14.36 -1.00
C LEU A 343 0.80 -13.03 -1.77
N THR A 344 1.94 -12.36 -1.96
CA THR A 344 1.99 -11.10 -2.73
C THR A 344 1.74 -11.31 -4.22
N ALA A 345 2.13 -12.46 -4.79
CA ALA A 345 1.82 -12.81 -6.17
C ALA A 345 0.31 -13.08 -6.38
N THR A 346 -0.39 -13.62 -5.38
CA THR A 346 -1.84 -13.80 -5.46
C THR A 346 -2.63 -12.50 -5.38
N LEU A 347 -2.07 -11.44 -4.76
CA LEU A 347 -2.69 -10.11 -4.73
C LEU A 347 -2.82 -9.47 -6.11
N ASP A 348 -2.01 -9.90 -7.10
CA ASP A 348 -2.04 -9.40 -8.47
C ASP A 348 -3.23 -9.95 -9.29
N SER A 349 -3.94 -10.97 -8.78
CA SER A 349 -5.05 -11.64 -9.47
C SER A 349 -6.41 -11.15 -8.97
N PRO A 350 -6.98 -10.06 -9.51
CA PRO A 350 -8.24 -9.48 -9.02
C PRO A 350 -9.47 -10.36 -9.26
N LEU A 351 -9.36 -11.41 -10.07
CA LEU A 351 -10.46 -12.32 -10.42
C LEU A 351 -10.71 -13.42 -9.37
N GLU A 352 -9.75 -13.68 -8.50
CA GLU A 352 -9.80 -14.71 -7.46
C GLU A 352 -10.00 -14.09 -6.08
N GLU A 353 -11.21 -13.60 -5.81
CA GLU A 353 -11.55 -12.80 -4.62
C GLU A 353 -11.32 -13.52 -3.30
N ASP A 354 -11.62 -14.83 -3.26
CA ASP A 354 -11.42 -15.65 -2.04
C ASP A 354 -9.93 -15.85 -1.76
N CYS A 355 -9.11 -16.00 -2.80
CA CYS A 355 -7.65 -16.06 -2.67
C CYS A 355 -7.07 -14.72 -2.18
N LEU A 356 -7.57 -13.61 -2.75
CA LEU A 356 -7.17 -12.27 -2.32
C LEU A 356 -7.49 -12.03 -0.84
N LEU A 357 -8.70 -12.39 -0.41
CA LEU A 357 -9.15 -12.23 0.97
C LEU A 357 -8.28 -13.04 1.95
N GLU A 358 -7.99 -14.29 1.61
CA GLU A 358 -7.16 -15.16 2.45
C GLU A 358 -5.70 -14.67 2.49
N SER A 359 -5.15 -14.23 1.36
CA SER A 359 -3.80 -13.66 1.31
C SER A 359 -3.67 -12.39 2.16
N LEU A 360 -4.67 -11.49 2.13
CA LEU A 360 -4.72 -10.32 3.00
C LEU A 360 -4.80 -10.71 4.48
N ARG A 361 -5.56 -11.75 4.81
CA ARG A 361 -5.67 -12.28 6.17
C ARG A 361 -4.33 -12.82 6.67
N TRP A 362 -3.63 -13.62 5.87
CA TRP A 362 -2.31 -14.15 6.22
C TRP A 362 -1.27 -13.04 6.41
N ILE A 363 -1.29 -12.02 5.57
CA ILE A 363 -0.37 -10.87 5.72
C ILE A 363 -0.60 -10.14 7.06
N VAL A 364 -1.86 -9.97 7.52
CA VAL A 364 -2.15 -9.39 8.85
C VAL A 364 -1.52 -10.22 9.94
N GLU A 365 -1.70 -11.54 9.89
CA GLU A 365 -1.16 -12.44 10.89
C GLU A 365 0.39 -12.47 10.88
N PHE A 366 1.00 -12.36 9.69
CA PHE A 366 2.47 -12.27 9.58
C PHE A 366 3.02 -10.93 10.05
N LEU A 367 2.26 -9.84 9.97
CA LEU A 367 2.62 -8.58 10.61
C LEU A 367 2.67 -8.69 12.15
N ASP A 368 1.86 -9.59 12.73
CA ASP A 368 1.89 -9.87 14.17
C ASP A 368 3.01 -10.88 14.54
N ILE A 369 3.32 -11.84 13.65
CA ILE A 369 4.27 -12.93 13.89
C ILE A 369 5.71 -12.50 13.56
N CYS A 370 5.94 -12.00 12.35
CA CYS A 370 7.26 -11.70 11.79
C CYS A 370 7.25 -10.39 10.95
N PRO A 371 6.96 -9.24 11.58
CA PRO A 371 6.82 -7.99 10.85
C PRO A 371 8.10 -7.59 10.08
N GLU A 372 9.28 -8.01 10.57
CA GLU A 372 10.57 -7.75 9.92
C GLU A 372 10.68 -8.43 8.55
N GLU A 373 10.13 -9.63 8.40
CA GLU A 373 10.10 -10.38 7.13
C GLU A 373 9.07 -9.82 6.15
N VAL A 374 7.99 -9.18 6.64
CA VAL A 374 6.97 -8.54 5.81
C VAL A 374 7.47 -7.21 5.22
N LEU A 375 8.37 -6.52 5.91
CA LEU A 375 8.83 -5.18 5.55
C LEU A 375 9.41 -5.07 4.13
N PRO A 376 10.25 -6.00 3.63
CA PRO A 376 10.74 -5.98 2.25
C PRO A 376 9.64 -6.10 1.18
N PHE A 377 8.50 -6.69 1.53
CA PHE A 377 7.36 -6.87 0.63
C PHE A 377 6.40 -5.68 0.63
N THR A 378 6.62 -4.70 1.49
CA THR A 378 5.77 -3.50 1.60
C THR A 378 5.46 -2.85 0.24
N PRO A 379 6.42 -2.64 -0.70
CA PRO A 379 6.12 -2.04 -2.00
C PRO A 379 5.11 -2.85 -2.82
N LYS A 380 5.24 -4.18 -2.85
CA LYS A 380 4.31 -5.08 -3.54
C LYS A 380 2.93 -5.08 -2.86
N ILE A 381 2.91 -5.16 -1.53
CA ILE A 381 1.67 -5.13 -0.75
C ILE A 381 0.91 -3.83 -1.01
N LEU A 382 1.58 -2.67 -0.95
CA LEU A 382 0.95 -1.37 -1.19
C LEU A 382 0.38 -1.25 -2.60
N ALA A 383 1.08 -1.74 -3.62
CA ALA A 383 0.65 -1.68 -5.02
C ALA A 383 -0.73 -2.33 -5.24
N HIS A 384 -1.02 -3.42 -4.53
CA HIS A 384 -2.25 -4.19 -4.73
C HIS A 384 -3.30 -3.95 -3.63
N MET A 385 -2.87 -3.77 -2.39
CA MET A 385 -3.75 -3.55 -1.24
C MET A 385 -4.49 -2.21 -1.33
N LEU A 386 -3.82 -1.11 -1.71
CA LEU A 386 -4.45 0.21 -1.77
C LEU A 386 -5.60 0.27 -2.80
N PRO A 387 -5.48 -0.30 -4.01
CA PRO A 387 -6.62 -0.48 -4.90
C PRO A 387 -7.73 -1.35 -4.31
N ALA A 388 -7.39 -2.41 -3.57
CA ALA A 388 -8.36 -3.30 -2.93
C ALA A 388 -9.20 -2.59 -1.85
N MET A 389 -8.68 -1.52 -1.21
CA MET A 389 -9.46 -0.67 -0.29
C MET A 389 -10.62 0.06 -0.97
N ALA A 390 -10.59 0.22 -2.30
CA ALA A 390 -11.65 0.80 -3.10
C ALA A 390 -12.60 -0.26 -3.71
N SER A 391 -12.42 -1.54 -3.37
CA SER A 391 -13.25 -2.64 -3.86
C SER A 391 -14.73 -2.42 -3.56
N THR A 392 -15.59 -2.85 -4.48
CA THR A 392 -17.05 -2.86 -4.31
C THR A 392 -17.49 -3.84 -3.22
N LYS A 393 -16.69 -4.89 -2.95
CA LYS A 393 -16.96 -5.88 -1.90
C LYS A 393 -16.47 -5.39 -0.54
N GLU A 394 -17.38 -5.36 0.41
CA GLU A 394 -17.10 -4.87 1.76
C GLU A 394 -16.06 -5.73 2.51
N THR A 395 -16.10 -7.04 2.33
CA THR A 395 -15.15 -7.98 2.95
C THR A 395 -13.71 -7.70 2.53
N ILE A 396 -13.46 -7.51 1.24
CA ILE A 396 -12.13 -7.18 0.69
C ILE A 396 -11.68 -5.80 1.17
N ARG A 397 -12.60 -4.80 1.11
CA ARG A 397 -12.31 -3.45 1.58
C ARG A 397 -11.88 -3.42 3.04
N LEU A 398 -12.60 -4.14 3.93
CA LEU A 398 -12.28 -4.23 5.34
C LEU A 398 -10.97 -4.96 5.59
N ALA A 399 -10.72 -6.08 4.90
CA ALA A 399 -9.46 -6.82 5.02
C ALA A 399 -8.27 -5.97 4.57
N ALA A 400 -8.36 -5.30 3.41
CA ALA A 400 -7.32 -4.41 2.91
C ALA A 400 -7.09 -3.22 3.85
N THR A 401 -8.14 -2.63 4.42
CA THR A 401 -8.03 -1.55 5.41
C THR A 401 -7.32 -2.03 6.67
N ARG A 402 -7.58 -3.25 7.12
CA ARG A 402 -6.89 -3.82 8.29
C ARG A 402 -5.40 -4.02 8.02
N VAL A 403 -5.03 -4.60 6.86
CA VAL A 403 -3.61 -4.72 6.45
C VAL A 403 -2.95 -3.35 6.41
N ASN A 404 -3.62 -2.36 5.80
CA ASN A 404 -3.13 -1.00 5.72
C ASN A 404 -2.84 -0.40 7.10
N THR A 405 -3.75 -0.58 8.05
CA THR A 405 -3.60 -0.04 9.42
C THR A 405 -2.44 -0.72 10.14
N CYS A 406 -2.39 -2.06 10.16
CA CYS A 406 -1.33 -2.82 10.82
C CYS A 406 0.05 -2.50 10.23
N LEU A 407 0.16 -2.46 8.89
CA LEU A 407 1.42 -2.15 8.21
C LEU A 407 1.86 -0.71 8.47
N MET A 408 0.93 0.25 8.45
CA MET A 408 1.23 1.65 8.74
C MET A 408 1.68 1.84 10.19
N ASP A 409 0.99 1.22 11.15
CA ASP A 409 1.34 1.28 12.56
C ASP A 409 2.72 0.67 12.82
N TYR A 410 3.03 -0.45 12.16
CA TYR A 410 4.35 -1.06 12.24
C TYR A 410 5.44 -0.14 11.67
N VAL A 411 5.27 0.40 10.46
CA VAL A 411 6.24 1.33 9.85
C VAL A 411 6.38 2.59 10.71
N VAL A 412 5.31 3.09 11.34
CA VAL A 412 5.37 4.23 12.26
C VAL A 412 6.15 3.88 13.54
N SER A 413 6.09 2.65 14.02
CA SER A 413 6.82 2.20 15.22
C SER A 413 8.33 2.06 15.01
N LEU A 414 8.81 1.93 13.78
CA LEU A 414 10.24 1.89 13.48
C LEU A 414 10.91 3.19 13.92
N SER A 415 12.18 3.12 14.40
CA SER A 415 12.93 4.30 14.84
C SER A 415 13.14 5.31 13.70
N ASP A 416 13.00 6.61 14.01
CA ASP A 416 13.22 7.68 13.04
C ASP A 416 14.72 7.83 12.72
N GLU A 417 15.08 8.02 11.46
CA GLU A 417 16.49 8.30 11.07
C GLU A 417 17.06 9.59 11.72
N SER A 418 16.20 10.50 12.14
CA SER A 418 16.58 11.72 12.86
C SER A 418 17.21 11.45 14.21
N ASP A 419 16.81 10.37 14.91
CA ASP A 419 17.32 10.05 16.25
C ASP A 419 18.68 9.33 16.20
N VAL A 420 18.96 8.59 15.13
CA VAL A 420 20.24 7.91 14.92
C VAL A 420 21.38 8.90 14.63
N ASN A 421 21.11 9.99 13.93
CA ASN A 421 22.08 11.03 13.63
C ASN A 421 22.31 12.01 14.80
N ALA A 422 21.33 12.20 15.69
CA ALA A 422 21.49 13.00 16.90
C ALA A 422 22.41 12.32 17.93
N SER A 423 22.46 10.99 17.94
CA SER A 423 23.32 10.20 18.82
C SER A 423 24.77 10.07 18.31
N GLN A 424 25.02 10.25 17.00
CA GLN A 424 26.38 10.22 16.41
C GLN A 424 27.04 11.60 16.27
N GLY A 425 26.27 12.71 16.39
CA GLY A 425 26.74 14.09 16.19
C GLY A 425 27.35 14.77 17.41
N SER A 426 27.33 14.17 18.61
CA SER A 426 27.82 14.84 19.84
C SER A 426 29.13 14.30 20.38
N ARG A 427 30.13 14.06 19.49
CA ARG A 427 31.51 13.82 19.92
C ARG A 427 32.49 14.68 19.13
N LEU A 428 32.62 15.95 19.54
CA LEU A 428 33.84 16.74 19.33
C LEU A 428 34.05 17.58 20.58
N PRO A 429 35.25 17.58 21.14
CA PRO A 429 35.60 18.38 22.33
C PRO A 429 36.09 19.75 21.92
N SER A 430 35.48 20.78 22.45
CA SER A 430 36.12 22.09 22.46
C SER A 430 36.20 22.59 23.89
N GLY A 431 37.45 22.96 24.27
CA GLY A 431 37.81 23.45 25.57
C GLY A 431 37.40 24.87 25.83
N GLN A 432 37.35 25.13 27.10
CA GLN A 432 37.62 26.35 27.90
C GLN A 432 37.36 27.71 27.29
N GLU A 433 36.45 28.49 27.88
CA GLU A 433 36.86 29.57 28.79
C GLU A 433 35.67 30.19 29.55
N ARG A 434 36.00 30.60 30.76
CA ARG A 434 35.34 31.27 31.88
C ARG A 434 34.65 32.61 31.54
N GLN A 435 33.58 32.95 32.16
CA GLN A 435 33.38 33.88 33.27
C GLN A 435 31.93 34.44 33.33
N GLU A 436 31.31 34.23 34.44
CA GLU A 436 30.71 35.14 35.44
C GLU A 436 29.72 36.20 34.96
N SER A 437 28.54 36.24 35.44
CA SER A 437 27.99 36.81 36.65
C SER A 437 26.53 37.27 36.53
N SER A 438 25.78 36.95 37.55
CA SER A 438 24.71 37.70 38.24
C SER A 438 23.49 38.20 37.45
N SER A 439 22.28 38.02 37.83
CA SER A 439 21.53 38.01 39.10
C SER A 439 20.11 38.58 38.90
N LEU A 440 19.14 38.08 39.64
CA LEU A 440 17.85 38.67 40.05
C LEU A 440 16.77 38.87 38.96
N GLY A 441 15.55 38.48 39.11
CA GLY A 441 14.76 38.01 40.23
C GLY A 441 13.26 38.02 39.90
N ARG A 442 12.54 37.20 40.63
CA ARG A 442 11.17 37.37 41.17
C ARG A 442 10.00 37.58 40.17
N THR A 443 9.00 36.88 40.21
CA THR A 443 7.90 36.33 41.02
C THR A 443 6.70 36.22 40.10
N SER A 444 5.72 35.44 40.16
CA SER A 444 5.07 34.59 41.12
C SER A 444 3.89 33.83 40.50
N MET A 445 3.60 32.62 40.96
CA MET A 445 2.29 32.03 41.26
C MET A 445 1.30 31.82 40.10
N SER A 446 0.64 30.70 39.92
CA SER A 446 0.13 29.71 40.91
C SER A 446 -0.45 28.47 40.21
N ASN A 447 -0.27 27.34 40.79
CA ASN A 447 -1.19 26.22 41.07
C ASN A 447 -1.97 25.59 39.88
N SER A 448 -2.11 24.31 39.82
CA SER A 448 -2.04 23.19 40.75
C SER A 448 -2.13 21.84 40.07
N ARG A 449 -1.47 20.84 40.64
CA ARG A 449 -1.84 19.43 40.95
C ARG A 449 -2.04 18.49 39.77
N ASP A 450 -1.62 17.30 39.82
CA ASP A 450 -0.89 16.28 40.58
C ASP A 450 -0.72 15.11 39.61
N THR A 451 0.21 14.29 39.60
CA THR A 451 0.81 13.30 40.47
C THR A 451 1.98 12.62 39.77
N GLU A 452 3.11 12.58 40.38
CA GLU A 452 4.08 11.54 40.71
C GLU A 452 4.24 10.38 39.69
N ILE A 453 5.45 9.95 39.34
CA ILE A 453 6.49 9.28 40.10
C ILE A 453 7.83 9.19 39.33
N ARG A 454 8.88 9.65 39.99
CA ARG A 454 10.27 9.20 40.20
C ARG A 454 11.22 8.97 39.01
N SER A 455 12.06 9.90 39.01
CA SER A 455 13.50 10.03 38.78
C SER A 455 14.41 8.91 39.35
N ALA A 456 15.46 8.59 38.61
CA ALA A 456 16.81 8.42 39.18
C ALA A 456 17.85 8.67 38.09
N THR A 457 18.75 9.56 38.39
CA THR A 457 19.92 10.01 37.67
C THR A 457 21.18 9.28 38.15
N PRO A 458 22.40 9.61 37.62
CA PRO A 458 23.29 8.70 36.94
C PRO A 458 24.63 8.56 37.69
N GLY A 459 25.48 7.67 37.26
CA GLY A 459 26.87 7.53 37.72
C GLY A 459 27.76 6.88 36.70
N SER A 460 28.49 7.66 36.05
CA SER A 460 29.90 7.84 35.90
C SER A 460 30.84 6.60 35.93
N GLY A 461 31.40 6.27 34.74
CA GLY A 461 32.82 6.35 34.58
C GLY A 461 33.68 5.11 34.36
N ARG A 462 34.33 5.11 33.26
CA ARG A 462 35.72 4.74 32.94
C ARG A 462 36.10 3.38 32.38
N MET A 463 36.48 3.45 31.10
CA MET A 463 37.74 3.08 30.44
C MET A 463 38.26 1.63 30.51
N SER A 464 38.28 1.05 29.42
CA SER A 464 39.25 0.62 28.37
C SER A 464 39.84 -0.76 28.55
N SER A 465 39.69 -1.56 27.54
CA SER A 465 40.81 -2.10 26.72
C SER A 465 40.29 -3.01 25.64
N ALA A 466 40.92 -2.87 24.48
CA ALA A 466 40.73 -3.66 23.30
C ALA A 466 41.16 -5.12 23.52
N ALA A 467 40.43 -6.07 22.97
CA ALA A 467 40.88 -7.12 22.04
C ALA A 467 39.82 -8.23 21.88
N ASN A 468 39.72 -8.67 20.65
CA ASN A 468 39.11 -9.88 20.14
C ASN A 468 37.62 -9.80 19.80
N ALA A 469 37.39 -9.40 18.54
CA ALA A 469 36.18 -9.57 17.79
C ALA A 469 35.99 -11.05 17.46
N THR A 470 34.95 -11.65 18.01
CA THR A 470 34.24 -12.75 17.42
C THR A 470 33.17 -12.12 16.51
N PRO A 471 32.85 -12.65 15.33
CA PRO A 471 31.86 -12.07 14.48
C PRO A 471 30.49 -12.21 15.16
N ASP A 472 30.06 -11.11 15.73
CA ASP A 472 28.71 -10.91 16.25
C ASP A 472 27.75 -11.05 15.07
N ALA A 473 26.74 -11.91 15.23
CA ALA A 473 25.66 -12.06 14.30
C ALA A 473 25.07 -10.68 14.00
N THR A 474 25.36 -10.18 12.83
CA THR A 474 24.81 -8.94 12.28
C THR A 474 23.29 -9.09 12.33
N GLN A 475 22.64 -8.43 13.28
CA GLN A 475 21.23 -8.10 13.16
C GLN A 475 21.10 -7.37 11.83
N VAL A 476 20.63 -8.08 10.81
CA VAL A 476 20.18 -7.49 9.56
C VAL A 476 18.98 -6.63 9.94
N GLN A 477 19.23 -5.33 10.16
CA GLN A 477 18.14 -4.37 10.27
C GLN A 477 17.35 -4.50 8.98
N ALA A 478 16.16 -5.06 9.07
CA ALA A 478 15.21 -5.11 7.98
C ALA A 478 14.93 -3.66 7.57
N ASN A 479 15.55 -3.23 6.49
CA ASN A 479 15.38 -1.88 5.95
C ASN A 479 14.23 -1.90 4.94
N LEU A 480 13.23 -1.03 5.17
CA LEU A 480 12.22 -0.74 4.17
C LEU A 480 12.88 -0.20 2.89
N ASP A 481 12.55 -0.77 1.75
CA ASP A 481 12.93 -0.20 0.45
C ASP A 481 12.06 1.03 0.13
N TYR A 482 12.53 2.20 0.58
CA TYR A 482 11.85 3.47 0.36
C TYR A 482 11.70 3.78 -1.13
N THR A 483 12.68 3.39 -1.97
CA THR A 483 12.67 3.64 -3.42
C THR A 483 11.53 2.91 -4.07
N ALA A 484 11.47 1.59 -3.87
CA ALA A 484 10.42 0.76 -4.45
C ALA A 484 9.04 1.15 -3.91
N ALA A 485 8.92 1.51 -2.61
CA ALA A 485 7.68 1.96 -2.01
C ALA A 485 7.19 3.29 -2.63
N VAL A 486 8.05 4.28 -2.77
CA VAL A 486 7.71 5.57 -3.41
C VAL A 486 7.29 5.37 -4.86
N ASN A 487 8.02 4.54 -5.62
CA ASN A 487 7.68 4.24 -7.02
C ASN A 487 6.30 3.57 -7.13
N SER A 488 6.03 2.56 -6.30
CA SER A 488 4.73 1.87 -6.28
C SER A 488 3.58 2.84 -5.93
N LEU A 489 3.78 3.71 -4.94
CA LEU A 489 2.78 4.70 -4.53
C LEU A 489 2.56 5.78 -5.61
N THR A 490 3.61 6.19 -6.32
CA THR A 490 3.51 7.19 -7.40
C THR A 490 2.68 6.68 -8.57
N LEU A 491 2.79 5.39 -8.90
CA LEU A 491 1.95 4.77 -9.93
C LEU A 491 0.46 4.79 -9.57
N LEU A 492 0.13 4.72 -8.28
CA LEU A 492 -1.25 4.75 -7.79
C LEU A 492 -1.93 6.12 -7.88
N PHE A 493 -1.21 7.21 -8.19
CA PHE A 493 -1.83 8.53 -8.44
C PHE A 493 -2.72 8.54 -9.68
N LEU A 494 -2.52 7.60 -10.60
CA LEU A 494 -3.33 7.44 -11.81
C LEU A 494 -4.52 6.49 -11.62
N ASN A 495 -4.72 5.97 -10.41
CA ASN A 495 -5.84 5.05 -10.13
C ASN A 495 -7.19 5.77 -10.24
N ASP A 496 -8.21 5.07 -10.76
CA ASP A 496 -9.54 5.64 -10.97
C ASP A 496 -10.25 6.01 -9.65
N HIS A 497 -9.94 5.31 -8.55
CA HIS A 497 -10.59 5.50 -7.27
C HIS A 497 -9.92 6.59 -6.42
N GLU A 498 -10.69 7.57 -6.01
CA GLU A 498 -10.25 8.65 -5.12
C GLU A 498 -9.62 8.14 -3.82
N ALA A 499 -10.26 7.15 -3.17
CA ALA A 499 -9.78 6.58 -1.91
C ALA A 499 -8.35 6.00 -2.03
N THR A 500 -8.04 5.34 -3.15
CA THR A 500 -6.70 4.80 -3.44
C THR A 500 -5.67 5.91 -3.58
N ARG A 501 -6.00 6.98 -4.34
CA ARG A 501 -5.10 8.13 -4.52
C ARG A 501 -4.81 8.86 -3.21
N VAL A 502 -5.85 9.07 -2.39
CA VAL A 502 -5.72 9.68 -1.05
C VAL A 502 -4.86 8.81 -0.12
N ALA A 503 -5.06 7.49 -0.14
CA ALA A 503 -4.28 6.55 0.67
C ALA A 503 -2.80 6.54 0.24
N ALA A 504 -2.50 6.54 -1.07
CA ALA A 504 -1.14 6.61 -1.59
C ALA A 504 -0.41 7.88 -1.14
N LEU A 505 -1.07 9.04 -1.23
CA LEU A 505 -0.52 10.31 -0.74
C LEU A 505 -0.33 10.31 0.79
N THR A 506 -1.24 9.67 1.54
CA THR A 506 -1.10 9.56 3.00
C THR A 506 0.12 8.73 3.39
N TRP A 507 0.39 7.63 2.66
CA TRP A 507 1.60 6.84 2.82
C TRP A 507 2.87 7.65 2.52
N LEU A 508 2.89 8.42 1.44
CA LEU A 508 4.04 9.28 1.10
C LEU A 508 4.30 10.35 2.15
N ILE A 509 3.25 10.98 2.70
CA ILE A 509 3.37 11.94 3.81
C ILE A 509 4.03 11.27 5.02
N MET A 510 3.63 10.05 5.35
CA MET A 510 4.18 9.28 6.46
C MET A 510 5.64 8.88 6.20
N LEU A 511 5.94 8.31 5.02
CA LEU A 511 7.30 7.91 4.64
C LEU A 511 8.26 9.09 4.60
N HIS A 512 7.83 10.23 4.06
CA HIS A 512 8.62 11.46 4.07
C HIS A 512 8.87 12.01 5.49
N ARG A 513 7.92 11.80 6.43
CA ARG A 513 8.12 12.17 7.84
C ARG A 513 9.18 11.30 8.49
N LYS A 514 9.18 9.99 8.19
CA LYS A 514 10.13 9.01 8.74
C LYS A 514 11.54 9.15 8.18
N ALA A 515 11.68 9.31 6.87
CA ALA A 515 12.96 9.36 6.18
C ALA A 515 12.98 10.48 5.12
N PRO A 516 13.02 11.76 5.54
CA PRO A 516 12.92 12.89 4.60
C PRO A 516 14.01 12.86 3.53
N ARG A 517 15.24 12.48 3.88
CA ARG A 517 16.37 12.45 2.94
C ARG A 517 16.25 11.35 1.90
N LYS A 518 15.74 10.17 2.27
CA LYS A 518 15.58 9.04 1.34
C LYS A 518 14.45 9.28 0.36
N VAL A 519 13.34 9.85 0.83
CA VAL A 519 12.19 10.17 -0.02
C VAL A 519 12.49 11.36 -0.96
N LEU A 520 13.28 12.34 -0.54
CA LEU A 520 13.72 13.48 -1.36
C LEU A 520 14.74 13.09 -2.44
N ALA A 521 15.57 12.06 -2.21
CA ALA A 521 16.57 11.59 -3.18
C ALA A 521 15.95 11.02 -4.48
N PHE A 522 14.66 10.67 -4.47
CA PHE A 522 13.94 10.09 -5.62
C PHE A 522 13.11 11.12 -6.41
N ASN A 523 13.49 12.38 -6.36
CA ASN A 523 12.69 13.52 -6.82
C ASN A 523 12.42 13.60 -8.34
N ASP A 524 13.20 12.95 -9.19
CA ASP A 524 13.15 13.22 -10.64
C ASP A 524 11.85 12.76 -11.34
N GLY A 525 11.15 11.77 -10.77
CA GLY A 525 9.88 11.27 -11.31
C GLY A 525 8.65 11.59 -10.46
N THR A 526 8.81 11.63 -9.14
CA THR A 526 7.70 11.80 -8.19
C THR A 526 7.19 13.24 -8.17
N PHE A 527 8.07 14.24 -8.24
CA PHE A 527 7.69 15.63 -8.17
C PHE A 527 6.80 16.10 -9.35
N PRO A 528 7.11 15.79 -10.62
CA PRO A 528 6.21 16.07 -11.73
C PRO A 528 4.85 15.36 -11.60
N ALA A 529 4.84 14.13 -11.05
CA ALA A 529 3.60 13.41 -10.81
C ALA A 529 2.74 14.11 -9.75
N LEU A 530 3.33 14.60 -8.65
CA LEU A 530 2.64 15.39 -7.62
C LEU A 530 2.08 16.69 -8.20
N LEU A 531 2.83 17.41 -9.00
CA LEU A 531 2.31 18.63 -9.67
C LEU A 531 1.10 18.31 -10.57
N LYS A 532 1.09 17.17 -11.25
CA LYS A 532 -0.04 16.72 -12.06
C LYS A 532 -1.26 16.37 -11.20
N THR A 533 -1.08 15.83 -9.99
CA THR A 533 -2.20 15.52 -9.09
C THR A 533 -2.91 16.76 -8.57
N LEU A 534 -2.32 17.96 -8.64
CA LEU A 534 -3.02 19.21 -8.35
C LEU A 534 -4.20 19.49 -9.30
N SER A 535 -4.20 18.88 -10.49
CA SER A 535 -5.32 18.91 -11.45
C SER A 535 -6.37 17.81 -11.22
N ASP A 536 -6.26 17.02 -10.15
CA ASP A 536 -7.19 15.94 -9.83
C ASP A 536 -8.62 16.49 -9.60
N PRO A 537 -9.67 15.78 -10.05
CA PRO A 537 -11.07 16.20 -9.85
C PRO A 537 -11.48 16.26 -8.38
N SER A 538 -10.81 15.51 -7.48
CA SER A 538 -11.13 15.46 -6.04
C SER A 538 -10.35 16.49 -5.23
N ASP A 539 -11.05 17.29 -4.44
CA ASP A 539 -10.46 18.25 -3.51
C ASP A 539 -9.68 17.57 -2.36
N ALA A 540 -10.07 16.34 -2.00
CA ALA A 540 -9.38 15.57 -0.95
C ALA A 540 -7.97 15.15 -1.43
N VAL A 541 -7.84 14.71 -2.68
CA VAL A 541 -6.54 14.35 -3.30
C VAL A 541 -5.65 15.58 -3.36
N VAL A 542 -6.14 16.69 -3.90
CA VAL A 542 -5.39 17.96 -4.00
C VAL A 542 -4.94 18.46 -2.62
N THR A 543 -5.80 18.36 -1.60
CA THR A 543 -5.46 18.78 -0.23
C THR A 543 -4.34 17.92 0.36
N ARG A 544 -4.36 16.60 0.15
CA ARG A 544 -3.29 15.69 0.62
C ARG A 544 -1.99 15.91 -0.12
N ASP A 545 -2.05 16.10 -1.42
CA ASP A 545 -0.90 16.42 -2.24
C ASP A 545 -0.21 17.72 -1.80
N LEU A 546 -0.98 18.78 -1.57
CA LEU A 546 -0.47 20.04 -1.05
C LEU A 546 0.13 19.92 0.36
N GLN A 547 -0.40 19.01 1.21
CA GLN A 547 0.20 18.70 2.50
C GLN A 547 1.58 18.06 2.32
N LEU A 548 1.72 17.12 1.38
CA LEU A 548 3.01 16.48 1.07
C LEU A 548 4.00 17.48 0.51
N LEU A 549 3.62 18.26 -0.50
CA LEU A 549 4.47 19.30 -1.11
C LEU A 549 4.92 20.34 -0.08
N SER A 550 4.03 20.72 0.82
CA SER A 550 4.35 21.65 1.92
C SER A 550 5.33 21.04 2.92
N GLN A 551 5.18 19.76 3.24
CA GLN A 551 6.10 19.05 4.13
C GLN A 551 7.50 18.92 3.52
N ILE A 552 7.58 18.61 2.21
CA ILE A 552 8.83 18.58 1.45
C ILE A 552 9.49 19.97 1.45
N SER A 553 8.71 21.02 1.12
CA SER A 553 9.22 22.39 1.07
C SER A 553 9.67 22.96 2.42
N ARG A 554 9.13 22.45 3.52
CA ARG A 554 9.53 22.86 4.88
C ARG A 554 10.88 22.28 5.26
N ASN A 555 11.18 21.07 4.80
CA ASN A 555 12.38 20.31 5.14
C ASN A 555 13.53 20.52 4.14
N SER A 556 13.28 21.23 3.04
CA SER A 556 14.24 21.45 1.95
C SER A 556 14.85 22.86 2.02
N GLU A 557 15.96 23.04 1.29
CA GLU A 557 16.67 24.32 1.15
C GLU A 557 15.85 25.39 0.42
N ASP A 558 16.26 26.65 0.54
CA ASP A 558 15.53 27.80 -0.07
C ASP A 558 15.41 27.70 -1.59
N ASP A 559 16.40 27.13 -2.25
CA ASP A 559 16.41 26.94 -3.73
C ASP A 559 15.31 25.97 -4.19
N TYR A 560 15.02 24.93 -3.40
CA TYR A 560 13.96 24.00 -3.73
C TYR A 560 12.56 24.67 -3.62
N PHE A 561 12.36 25.50 -2.61
CA PHE A 561 11.12 26.26 -2.46
C PHE A 561 10.90 27.21 -3.63
N ALA A 562 11.97 27.92 -4.06
CA ALA A 562 11.87 28.80 -5.22
C ALA A 562 11.55 28.02 -6.52
N SER A 563 12.20 26.87 -6.74
CA SER A 563 11.90 25.97 -7.87
C SER A 563 10.47 25.46 -7.82
N PHE A 564 9.97 25.10 -6.66
CA PHE A 564 8.57 24.66 -6.49
C PHE A 564 7.59 25.77 -6.89
N MET A 565 7.82 27.01 -6.45
CA MET A 565 6.96 28.15 -6.82
C MET A 565 7.00 28.46 -8.31
N VAL A 566 8.16 28.35 -8.95
CA VAL A 566 8.32 28.52 -10.42
C VAL A 566 7.54 27.43 -11.16
N ASN A 567 7.69 26.16 -10.77
CA ASN A 567 6.98 25.03 -11.39
C ASN A 567 5.47 25.13 -11.19
N LEU A 568 5.02 25.60 -10.04
CA LEU A 568 3.60 25.85 -9.76
C LEU A 568 3.03 26.95 -10.66
N LEU A 569 3.78 28.04 -10.87
CA LEU A 569 3.38 29.10 -11.79
C LEU A 569 3.35 28.60 -13.24
N GLN A 570 4.32 27.79 -13.65
CA GLN A 570 4.35 27.16 -14.97
C GLN A 570 3.15 26.23 -15.19
N LEU A 571 2.77 25.45 -14.16
CA LEU A 571 1.56 24.65 -14.22
C LEU A 571 0.31 25.51 -14.42
N PHE A 572 0.16 26.60 -13.67
CA PHE A 572 -0.96 27.54 -13.82
C PHE A 572 -0.97 28.27 -15.16
N SER A 573 0.21 28.56 -15.74
CA SER A 573 0.33 29.15 -17.07
C SER A 573 -0.10 28.17 -18.16
N THR A 574 0.25 26.89 -18.00
CA THR A 574 -0.11 25.81 -18.94
C THR A 574 -1.58 25.43 -18.82
N ASP A 575 -2.10 25.31 -17.58
CA ASP A 575 -3.51 24.97 -17.30
C ASP A 575 -4.23 26.15 -16.64
N ARG A 576 -4.65 27.12 -17.46
CA ARG A 576 -5.40 28.31 -16.99
C ARG A 576 -6.74 27.93 -16.35
N LYS A 577 -7.37 26.82 -16.78
CA LYS A 577 -8.62 26.32 -16.18
C LYS A 577 -8.43 25.86 -14.74
N LEU A 578 -7.28 25.22 -14.45
CA LEU A 578 -6.88 24.85 -13.09
C LEU A 578 -6.76 26.11 -12.21
N LEU A 579 -6.09 27.15 -12.71
CA LEU A 579 -5.94 28.42 -11.99
C LEU A 579 -7.30 29.06 -11.67
N GLU A 580 -8.22 29.08 -12.61
CA GLU A 580 -9.56 29.67 -12.41
C GLU A 580 -10.40 28.88 -11.43
N THR A 581 -10.40 27.54 -11.52
CA THR A 581 -11.28 26.67 -10.72
C THR A 581 -10.73 26.41 -9.34
N ARG A 582 -9.41 26.18 -9.21
CA ARG A 582 -8.75 25.68 -8.00
C ARG A 582 -7.58 26.53 -7.50
N GLY A 583 -7.11 27.52 -8.27
CA GLY A 583 -5.99 28.36 -7.87
C GLY A 583 -6.16 28.96 -6.48
N ASN A 584 -7.36 29.40 -6.14
CA ASN A 584 -7.69 29.92 -4.80
C ASN A 584 -7.53 28.86 -3.69
N LEU A 585 -7.99 27.62 -3.92
CA LEU A 585 -7.86 26.52 -2.97
C LEU A 585 -6.39 26.18 -2.73
N ILE A 586 -5.62 26.03 -3.81
CA ILE A 586 -4.20 25.68 -3.79
C ILE A 586 -3.41 26.72 -2.99
N ILE A 587 -3.55 28.00 -3.33
CA ILE A 587 -2.84 29.09 -2.65
C ILE A 587 -3.20 29.17 -1.17
N ARG A 588 -4.49 29.02 -0.81
CA ARG A 588 -4.95 29.03 0.58
C ARG A 588 -4.37 27.87 1.36
N GLN A 589 -4.38 26.67 0.78
CA GLN A 589 -3.85 25.46 1.45
C GLN A 589 -2.34 25.57 1.67
N LEU A 590 -1.59 26.11 0.70
CA LEU A 590 -0.18 26.39 0.85
C LEU A 590 0.07 27.40 1.98
N CYS A 591 -0.75 28.46 2.07
CA CYS A 591 -0.65 29.47 3.14
C CYS A 591 -1.02 28.95 4.55
N ILE A 592 -1.73 27.80 4.64
CA ILE A 592 -1.96 27.12 5.94
C ILE A 592 -0.69 26.37 6.36
N SER A 593 -0.02 25.76 5.43
CA SER A 593 1.08 24.81 5.69
C SER A 593 2.46 25.46 5.72
N LEU A 594 2.65 26.54 4.97
CA LEU A 594 3.91 27.28 4.82
C LEU A 594 3.76 28.74 5.25
N SER A 595 4.88 29.48 5.34
CA SER A 595 4.86 30.91 5.64
C SER A 595 4.17 31.71 4.53
N PRO A 596 3.01 32.36 4.80
CA PRO A 596 2.27 33.12 3.79
C PRO A 596 3.08 34.27 3.17
N GLU A 597 3.89 34.92 3.97
CA GLU A 597 4.75 36.01 3.51
C GLU A 597 5.80 35.52 2.51
N ARG A 598 6.47 34.40 2.80
CA ARG A 598 7.46 33.82 1.91
C ARG A 598 6.84 33.40 0.57
N ILE A 599 5.63 32.78 0.59
CA ILE A 599 4.88 32.44 -0.61
C ILE A 599 4.58 33.68 -1.47
N TYR A 600 3.99 34.72 -0.85
CA TYR A 600 3.60 35.93 -1.55
C TYR A 600 4.80 36.69 -2.12
N ARG A 601 5.92 36.75 -1.40
CA ARG A 601 7.15 37.40 -1.86
C ARG A 601 7.76 36.66 -3.04
N THR A 602 7.93 35.33 -2.93
CA THR A 602 8.52 34.53 -4.02
C THR A 602 7.63 34.53 -5.27
N LEU A 603 6.30 34.35 -5.11
CA LEU A 603 5.38 34.46 -6.25
C LEU A 603 5.40 35.85 -6.89
N ALA A 604 5.49 36.93 -6.09
CA ALA A 604 5.60 38.28 -6.63
C ALA A 604 6.87 38.47 -7.46
N GLU A 605 8.01 37.96 -6.98
CA GLU A 605 9.30 38.01 -7.69
C GLU A 605 9.28 37.21 -8.99
N CYS A 606 8.58 36.05 -9.01
CA CYS A 606 8.41 35.23 -10.21
C CYS A 606 7.49 35.92 -11.22
N ILE A 607 6.33 36.45 -10.78
CA ILE A 607 5.37 37.17 -11.64
C ILE A 607 5.99 38.47 -12.22
N GLU A 608 6.86 39.15 -11.48
CA GLU A 608 7.55 40.34 -12.00
C GLU A 608 8.38 40.04 -13.26
N LYS A 609 8.88 38.80 -13.41
CA LYS A 609 9.67 38.32 -14.54
C LYS A 609 8.83 37.68 -15.65
N GLU A 610 7.53 37.57 -15.48
CA GLU A 610 6.63 36.90 -16.42
C GLU A 610 6.44 37.71 -17.69
N GLU A 611 6.52 37.04 -18.83
CA GLU A 611 6.35 37.67 -20.15
C GLU A 611 4.87 37.72 -20.56
N ASP A 612 4.07 36.72 -20.18
CA ASP A 612 2.63 36.68 -20.45
C ASP A 612 1.87 37.62 -19.51
N VAL A 613 1.56 38.79 -20.03
CA VAL A 613 0.88 39.87 -19.32
C VAL A 613 -0.54 39.47 -18.89
N GLU A 614 -1.24 38.68 -19.70
CA GLU A 614 -2.60 38.21 -19.39
C GLU A 614 -2.60 37.20 -18.27
N PHE A 615 -1.73 36.19 -18.31
CA PHE A 615 -1.54 35.23 -17.25
C PHE A 615 -1.13 35.93 -15.94
N ALA A 616 -0.15 36.82 -15.98
CA ALA A 616 0.30 37.60 -14.85
C ALA A 616 -0.86 38.38 -14.21
N SER A 617 -1.75 39.00 -15.01
CA SER A 617 -2.92 39.73 -14.53
C SER A 617 -3.93 38.83 -13.83
N ILE A 618 -4.23 37.64 -14.38
CA ILE A 618 -5.14 36.66 -13.76
C ILE A 618 -4.55 36.13 -12.46
N MET A 619 -3.25 35.82 -12.45
CA MET A 619 -2.56 35.32 -11.25
C MET A 619 -2.56 36.37 -10.14
N VAL A 620 -2.24 37.62 -10.46
CA VAL A 620 -2.29 38.74 -9.51
C VAL A 620 -3.71 38.93 -8.96
N GLN A 621 -4.75 38.82 -9.80
CA GLN A 621 -6.13 38.90 -9.36
C GLN A 621 -6.48 37.82 -8.35
N ASN A 622 -6.05 36.57 -8.58
CA ASN A 622 -6.26 35.45 -7.65
C ASN A 622 -5.50 35.67 -6.33
N LEU A 623 -4.25 36.10 -6.38
CA LEU A 623 -3.47 36.43 -5.19
C LEU A 623 -4.11 37.55 -4.39
N ASN A 624 -4.57 38.62 -5.06
CA ASN A 624 -5.22 39.76 -4.42
C ASN A 624 -6.56 39.37 -3.75
N ASN A 625 -7.37 38.52 -4.42
CA ASN A 625 -8.61 37.99 -3.82
C ASN A 625 -8.34 37.18 -2.56
N ASN A 626 -7.31 36.33 -2.59
CA ASN A 626 -6.87 35.57 -1.42
C ASN A 626 -6.31 36.48 -0.35
N LEU A 627 -5.49 37.49 -0.71
CA LEU A 627 -4.93 38.46 0.24
C LEU A 627 -6.01 39.17 1.03
N ILE A 628 -7.15 39.50 0.41
CA ILE A 628 -8.27 40.17 1.07
C ILE A 628 -9.12 39.15 1.87
N THR A 629 -9.47 38.02 1.30
CA THR A 629 -10.52 37.14 1.84
C THR A 629 -10.01 36.04 2.76
N ALA A 630 -8.75 35.57 2.60
CA ALA A 630 -8.24 34.43 3.37
C ALA A 630 -7.87 34.83 4.82
N PRO A 631 -8.40 34.14 5.84
CA PRO A 631 -8.08 34.43 7.25
C PRO A 631 -6.59 34.20 7.58
N GLN A 632 -5.96 33.23 6.91
CA GLN A 632 -4.54 32.88 7.09
C GLN A 632 -3.57 34.03 6.77
N LEU A 633 -4.04 35.01 5.96
CA LEU A 633 -3.24 36.16 5.54
C LEU A 633 -3.41 37.38 6.48
N ALA A 634 -4.01 37.21 7.65
CA ALA A 634 -4.25 38.29 8.59
C ALA A 634 -2.96 39.01 9.02
N GLU A 635 -1.89 38.27 9.30
CA GLU A 635 -0.59 38.83 9.68
C GLU A 635 0.11 39.55 8.50
N VAL A 636 -0.01 39.03 7.29
CA VAL A 636 0.49 39.69 6.07
C VAL A 636 -0.23 41.03 5.86
N ARG A 637 -1.56 41.05 6.03
CA ARG A 637 -2.36 42.30 5.97
C ARG A 637 -1.98 43.30 7.06
N LYS A 638 -1.66 42.85 8.26
CA LYS A 638 -1.22 43.69 9.37
C LYS A 638 0.14 44.32 9.08
N ARG A 639 1.09 43.55 8.51
CA ARG A 639 2.39 44.09 8.08
C ARG A 639 2.27 45.11 6.96
N LEU A 640 1.45 44.83 5.96
CA LEU A 640 1.18 45.77 4.84
C LEU A 640 0.58 47.07 5.30
N ARG A 641 -0.22 47.10 6.40
CA ARG A 641 -0.75 48.33 6.98
C ARG A 641 0.29 49.18 7.70
N ASN A 642 1.43 48.61 8.07
CA ASN A 642 2.49 49.32 8.74
C ASN A 642 3.66 49.65 7.83
N LEU A 643 3.50 50.64 6.96
CA LEU A 643 4.54 51.12 6.04
C LEU A 643 5.63 51.96 6.70
N GLU A 644 5.58 52.14 8.01
CA GLU A 644 6.65 52.81 8.78
C GLU A 644 7.83 51.83 9.02
N THR A 645 7.57 50.53 9.02
CA THR A 645 8.61 49.51 9.22
C THR A 645 9.28 49.12 7.92
N LYS A 646 10.58 48.84 7.97
CA LYS A 646 11.33 48.35 6.80
C LYS A 646 10.73 47.07 6.20
N ASP A 647 10.27 46.15 7.05
CA ASP A 647 9.64 44.90 6.62
C ASP A 647 8.36 45.14 5.87
N GLY A 648 7.49 46.03 6.35
CA GLY A 648 6.28 46.41 5.66
C GLY A 648 6.56 47.09 4.32
N GLN A 649 7.58 47.97 4.27
CA GLN A 649 7.99 48.65 3.05
C GLN A 649 8.54 47.68 2.01
N THR A 650 9.42 46.75 2.37
CA THR A 650 10.02 45.78 1.46
C THR A 650 8.97 44.82 0.91
N LEU A 651 8.05 44.32 1.76
CA LEU A 651 6.95 43.49 1.34
C LEU A 651 6.00 44.24 0.40
N PHE A 652 5.60 45.48 0.76
CA PHE A 652 4.74 46.30 -0.08
C PHE A 652 5.35 46.56 -1.46
N VAL A 653 6.61 46.94 -1.55
CA VAL A 653 7.32 47.21 -2.81
C VAL A 653 7.39 45.95 -3.67
N ALA A 654 7.72 44.79 -3.09
CA ALA A 654 7.76 43.52 -3.81
C ALA A 654 6.38 43.16 -4.40
N LEU A 655 5.31 43.30 -3.61
CA LEU A 655 3.96 43.05 -4.10
C LEU A 655 3.54 44.11 -5.12
N PHE A 656 3.79 45.40 -4.90
CA PHE A 656 3.38 46.47 -5.82
C PHE A 656 3.95 46.27 -7.22
N ARG A 657 5.22 45.86 -7.35
CA ARG A 657 5.89 45.64 -8.64
C ARG A 657 5.19 44.58 -9.47
N SER A 658 4.78 43.48 -8.88
CA SER A 658 4.06 42.40 -9.55
C SER A 658 2.56 42.71 -9.69
N TRP A 659 1.93 43.43 -8.72
CA TRP A 659 0.53 43.84 -8.82
C TRP A 659 0.30 44.84 -9.99
N CYS A 660 1.34 45.52 -10.48
CA CYS A 660 1.25 46.41 -11.66
C CYS A 660 0.64 45.75 -12.92
N TYR A 661 0.61 44.41 -12.97
CA TYR A 661 -0.05 43.69 -14.08
C TYR A 661 -1.59 43.75 -14.02
N ASN A 662 -2.17 44.08 -12.87
CA ASN A 662 -3.62 44.24 -12.72
C ASN A 662 -3.95 45.57 -12.01
N ALA A 663 -4.56 46.49 -12.73
CA ALA A 663 -4.82 47.84 -12.26
C ALA A 663 -5.69 47.87 -10.98
N VAL A 664 -6.77 47.09 -10.95
CA VAL A 664 -7.72 47.04 -9.79
C VAL A 664 -7.05 46.41 -8.57
N ALA A 665 -6.23 45.36 -8.77
CA ALA A 665 -5.50 44.74 -7.68
C ALA A 665 -4.45 45.69 -7.08
N THR A 666 -3.69 46.44 -7.92
CA THR A 666 -2.74 47.44 -7.44
C THR A 666 -3.43 48.54 -6.59
N PHE A 667 -4.56 49.04 -7.08
CA PHE A 667 -5.39 49.98 -6.33
C PHE A 667 -5.87 49.41 -4.99
N SER A 668 -6.36 48.19 -5.02
CA SER A 668 -6.77 47.45 -3.82
C SER A 668 -5.64 47.29 -2.80
N LEU A 669 -4.41 47.00 -3.25
CA LEU A 669 -3.22 46.90 -2.40
C LEU A 669 -2.92 48.23 -1.71
N CYS A 670 -3.03 49.34 -2.43
CA CYS A 670 -2.86 50.68 -1.86
C CYS A 670 -3.93 51.00 -0.82
N LEU A 671 -5.18 50.60 -1.02
CA LEU A 671 -6.26 50.78 -0.03
C LEU A 671 -5.98 49.92 1.23
N LEU A 672 -5.54 48.68 1.04
CA LEU A 672 -5.23 47.73 2.12
C LEU A 672 -4.09 48.25 3.01
N SER A 673 -3.08 48.84 2.40
CA SER A 673 -1.89 49.38 3.07
C SER A 673 -2.04 50.82 3.53
N GLN A 674 -3.20 51.42 3.37
CA GLN A 674 -3.51 52.83 3.72
C GLN A 674 -2.68 53.89 2.96
N ALA A 675 -2.12 53.54 1.82
CA ALA A 675 -1.41 54.43 0.90
C ALA A 675 -2.41 55.19 0.00
N TYR A 676 -3.29 55.99 0.58
CA TYR A 676 -4.46 56.63 -0.08
C TYR A 676 -4.06 57.68 -1.10
N GLU A 677 -2.96 58.39 -0.90
CA GLU A 677 -2.42 59.34 -1.85
C GLU A 677 -2.00 58.64 -3.16
N GLN A 678 -1.33 57.47 -3.02
CA GLN A 678 -0.90 56.70 -4.18
C GLN A 678 -2.10 56.04 -4.88
N ALA A 679 -3.09 55.58 -4.10
CA ALA A 679 -4.35 55.08 -4.66
C ALA A 679 -5.04 56.18 -5.51
N TYR A 680 -5.03 57.42 -5.05
CA TYR A 680 -5.60 58.54 -5.80
C TYR A 680 -4.83 58.79 -7.10
N HIS A 681 -3.50 58.75 -7.09
CA HIS A 681 -2.69 58.89 -8.29
C HIS A 681 -2.92 57.74 -9.29
N LEU A 682 -3.08 56.50 -8.82
CA LEU A 682 -3.45 55.37 -9.67
C LEU A 682 -4.82 55.61 -10.33
N LEU A 683 -5.78 56.16 -9.60
CA LEU A 683 -7.11 56.45 -10.11
C LEU A 683 -7.10 57.53 -11.22
N GLN A 684 -6.18 58.50 -11.14
CA GLN A 684 -5.98 59.45 -12.21
C GLN A 684 -5.47 58.76 -13.48
N ILE A 685 -4.56 57.76 -13.34
CA ILE A 685 -4.07 56.98 -14.47
C ILE A 685 -5.20 56.11 -15.04
N PHE A 686 -6.15 55.63 -14.23
CA PHE A 686 -7.31 54.86 -14.72
C PHE A 686 -8.15 55.67 -15.73
N GLY A 687 -8.20 57.01 -15.57
CA GLY A 687 -8.87 57.88 -16.53
C GLY A 687 -8.20 57.89 -17.92
N GLU A 688 -6.93 57.48 -18.02
CA GLU A 688 -6.16 57.35 -19.25
C GLU A 688 -6.19 55.94 -19.86
N LEU A 689 -6.71 54.95 -19.09
CA LEU A 689 -6.81 53.53 -19.53
C LEU A 689 -8.16 53.24 -20.18
N ASP A 690 -8.12 52.28 -21.14
CA ASP A 690 -9.34 51.77 -21.78
C ASP A 690 -10.13 50.91 -20.72
N MET A 691 -11.29 51.36 -20.31
CA MET A 691 -12.13 50.67 -19.31
C MET A 691 -12.82 49.44 -19.93
N THR A 692 -12.23 48.25 -19.72
CA THR A 692 -12.82 46.99 -20.18
C THR A 692 -13.94 46.52 -19.25
N VAL A 693 -14.85 45.71 -19.78
CA VAL A 693 -15.93 45.10 -19.00
C VAL A 693 -15.38 44.31 -17.81
N ASN A 694 -14.30 43.56 -18.00
CA ASN A 694 -13.62 42.78 -16.96
C ASN A 694 -13.10 43.68 -15.82
N MET A 695 -12.51 44.83 -16.16
CA MET A 695 -12.05 45.82 -15.19
C MET A 695 -13.22 46.40 -14.37
N LEU A 696 -14.36 46.73 -15.00
CA LEU A 696 -15.55 47.15 -14.29
C LEU A 696 -16.13 46.11 -13.32
N ILE A 697 -16.12 44.84 -13.72
CA ILE A 697 -16.51 43.71 -12.85
C ILE A 697 -15.57 43.60 -11.65
N GLN A 698 -14.26 43.76 -11.88
CA GLN A 698 -13.28 43.74 -10.78
C GLN A 698 -13.46 44.90 -9.81
N VAL A 699 -13.73 46.10 -10.31
CA VAL A 699 -14.05 47.31 -9.47
C VAL A 699 -15.33 47.08 -8.66
N ASP A 700 -16.37 46.53 -9.28
CA ASP A 700 -17.63 46.18 -8.58
C ASP A 700 -17.41 45.18 -7.45
N LYS A 701 -16.64 44.12 -7.69
CA LYS A 701 -16.24 43.14 -6.66
C LYS A 701 -15.37 43.77 -5.57
N LEU A 702 -14.46 44.69 -5.90
CA LEU A 702 -13.65 45.37 -4.90
C LEU A 702 -14.53 46.20 -3.99
N VAL A 703 -15.52 46.92 -4.52
CA VAL A 703 -16.47 47.72 -3.68
C VAL A 703 -17.26 46.81 -2.76
N GLN A 704 -17.73 45.65 -3.22
CA GLN A 704 -18.38 44.67 -2.36
C GLN A 704 -17.43 44.18 -1.25
N LEU A 705 -16.12 43.95 -1.55
CA LEU A 705 -15.13 43.57 -0.56
C LEU A 705 -14.78 44.67 0.44
N ILE A 706 -14.91 45.95 0.08
CA ILE A 706 -14.76 47.08 1.00
C ILE A 706 -15.81 47.00 2.15
N GLU A 707 -16.96 46.41 1.91
CA GLU A 707 -17.96 46.14 2.95
C GLU A 707 -17.58 44.98 3.89
N SER A 708 -16.55 44.19 3.54
CA SER A 708 -16.09 43.06 4.38
C SER A 708 -15.45 43.55 5.71
N PRO A 709 -15.34 42.66 6.72
CA PRO A 709 -14.66 42.97 7.98
C PRO A 709 -13.20 43.42 7.83
N VAL A 710 -12.53 42.98 6.78
CA VAL A 710 -11.10 43.30 6.50
C VAL A 710 -10.89 44.80 6.34
N PHE A 711 -11.85 45.54 5.75
CA PHE A 711 -11.78 46.98 5.51
C PHE A 711 -12.58 47.82 6.52
N THR A 712 -12.89 47.27 7.68
CA THR A 712 -13.60 48.02 8.73
C THR A 712 -12.85 49.30 9.11
N TYR A 713 -11.53 49.27 9.23
CA TYR A 713 -10.69 50.41 9.54
C TYR A 713 -10.83 51.53 8.48
N LEU A 714 -10.86 51.18 7.18
CA LEU A 714 -11.04 52.08 6.05
C LEU A 714 -12.41 52.78 6.18
N ARG A 715 -13.47 52.04 6.47
CA ARG A 715 -14.81 52.59 6.61
C ARG A 715 -14.91 53.54 7.82
N LEU A 716 -14.17 53.24 8.91
CA LEU A 716 -14.09 54.14 10.06
C LEU A 716 -13.30 55.41 9.73
N GLN A 717 -12.23 55.31 8.98
CA GLN A 717 -11.42 56.44 8.52
C GLN A 717 -12.18 57.39 7.59
N LEU A 718 -13.19 56.91 6.88
CA LEU A 718 -14.09 57.77 6.08
C LEU A 718 -14.91 58.75 6.96
N LEU A 719 -15.06 58.49 8.27
CA LEU A 719 -15.75 59.42 9.20
C LEU A 719 -14.91 60.70 9.49
N GLU A 720 -13.60 60.66 9.17
CA GLU A 720 -12.64 61.74 9.37
C GLU A 720 -12.07 62.25 8.02
N PRO A 721 -12.88 62.84 7.14
CA PRO A 721 -12.48 63.26 5.79
C PRO A 721 -11.37 64.31 5.81
N GLU A 722 -11.30 65.13 6.87
CA GLU A 722 -10.25 66.16 7.03
C GLU A 722 -8.88 65.53 7.25
N LYS A 723 -8.82 64.36 7.91
CA LYS A 723 -7.58 63.65 8.23
C LYS A 723 -7.16 62.75 7.05
N TYR A 724 -8.16 62.22 6.30
CA TYR A 724 -7.92 61.29 5.18
C TYR A 724 -8.53 61.80 3.86
N PRO A 725 -8.09 62.99 3.34
CA PRO A 725 -8.73 63.60 2.18
C PRO A 725 -8.58 62.77 0.90
N TYR A 726 -7.47 62.07 0.73
CA TYR A 726 -7.22 61.20 -0.44
C TYR A 726 -8.12 59.96 -0.40
N LEU A 727 -8.44 59.39 0.77
CA LEU A 727 -9.36 58.27 0.85
C LEU A 727 -10.76 58.66 0.34
N TYR A 728 -11.25 59.82 0.76
CA TYR A 728 -12.54 60.33 0.30
C TYR A 728 -12.55 60.52 -1.24
N LYS A 729 -11.48 61.11 -1.79
CA LYS A 729 -11.30 61.30 -3.23
C LYS A 729 -11.26 59.96 -3.98
N CYS A 730 -10.61 58.96 -3.42
CA CYS A 730 -10.55 57.60 -3.97
C CYS A 730 -11.93 56.97 -4.07
N MET A 731 -12.72 57.04 -2.98
CA MET A 731 -14.05 56.45 -2.94
C MET A 731 -15.02 57.11 -3.93
N TYR A 732 -14.94 58.45 -4.06
CA TYR A 732 -15.71 59.18 -5.07
C TYR A 732 -15.24 58.86 -6.51
N GLY A 733 -13.93 58.76 -6.72
CA GLY A 733 -13.37 58.37 -8.01
C GLY A 733 -13.86 56.98 -8.47
N ILE A 734 -13.86 55.99 -7.57
CA ILE A 734 -14.43 54.67 -7.87
C ILE A 734 -15.93 54.75 -8.18
N LEU A 735 -16.68 55.52 -7.37
CA LEU A 735 -18.11 55.71 -7.62
C LEU A 735 -18.41 56.25 -9.03
N MET A 736 -17.55 57.14 -9.52
CA MET A 736 -17.66 57.68 -10.89
C MET A 736 -17.35 56.68 -11.98
N LEU A 737 -16.52 55.64 -11.70
CA LEU A 737 -16.17 54.59 -12.64
C LEU A 737 -17.23 53.49 -12.70
N LEU A 738 -18.01 53.27 -11.62
CA LEU A 738 -18.96 52.20 -11.52
C LEU A 738 -20.21 52.44 -12.38
N PRO A 739 -20.68 51.39 -13.11
CA PRO A 739 -22.02 51.39 -13.65
C PRO A 739 -23.08 51.36 -12.52
N GLN A 740 -24.35 51.63 -12.85
CA GLN A 740 -25.44 51.58 -11.87
C GLN A 740 -25.72 50.13 -11.43
N SER A 741 -24.94 49.66 -10.48
CA SER A 741 -24.99 48.33 -9.88
C SER A 741 -25.41 48.42 -8.40
N SER A 742 -25.58 47.24 -7.77
CA SER A 742 -25.79 47.15 -6.33
C SER A 742 -24.61 47.70 -5.52
N ALA A 743 -23.36 47.46 -6.03
CA ALA A 743 -22.15 48.02 -5.42
C ALA A 743 -22.11 49.57 -5.51
N PHE A 744 -22.50 50.11 -6.66
CA PHE A 744 -22.68 51.57 -6.81
C PHE A 744 -23.64 52.12 -5.80
N ALA A 745 -24.82 51.48 -5.63
CA ALA A 745 -25.82 51.93 -4.66
C ALA A 745 -25.31 51.87 -3.23
N ALA A 746 -24.61 50.80 -2.85
CA ALA A 746 -24.04 50.65 -1.53
C ALA A 746 -22.96 51.71 -1.23
N LEU A 747 -22.02 51.92 -2.15
CA LEU A 747 -20.96 52.93 -2.01
C LEU A 747 -21.56 54.36 -1.99
N LYS A 748 -22.52 54.66 -2.86
CA LYS A 748 -23.23 55.95 -2.89
C LYS A 748 -23.94 56.25 -1.57
N ASN A 749 -24.66 55.28 -1.00
CA ASN A 749 -25.36 55.45 0.27
C ASN A 749 -24.35 55.68 1.43
N ARG A 750 -23.23 54.97 1.43
CA ARG A 750 -22.18 55.19 2.42
C ARG A 750 -21.55 56.56 2.35
N LEU A 751 -21.19 57.02 1.12
CA LEU A 751 -20.61 58.34 0.93
C LEU A 751 -21.59 59.47 1.27
N ASN A 752 -22.89 59.33 0.95
CA ASN A 752 -23.91 60.27 1.34
C ASN A 752 -24.08 60.38 2.86
N SER A 753 -24.01 59.25 3.58
CA SER A 753 -24.09 59.25 5.05
C SER A 753 -22.90 59.98 5.69
N VAL A 754 -21.70 59.78 5.14
CA VAL A 754 -20.48 60.46 5.62
C VAL A 754 -20.53 61.95 5.29
N SER A 755 -21.00 62.36 4.13
CA SER A 755 -21.18 63.75 3.72
C SER A 755 -22.12 64.47 4.67
N SER A 756 -23.21 63.84 5.08
CA SER A 756 -24.20 64.44 6.05
C SER A 756 -23.59 64.71 7.43
N ILE A 757 -22.70 63.82 7.90
CA ILE A 757 -21.98 63.96 9.18
C ILE A 757 -20.96 65.11 9.10
N GLY A 758 -20.29 65.29 7.96
CA GLY A 758 -19.36 66.42 7.73
C GLY A 758 -20.04 67.77 7.85
N PHE A 759 -21.29 67.92 7.38
CA PHE A 759 -22.10 69.12 7.52
C PHE A 759 -22.53 69.43 8.99
N LEU A 760 -22.66 68.41 9.81
CA LEU A 760 -23.01 68.55 11.22
C LEU A 760 -21.83 69.01 12.11
N GLN A 761 -20.61 68.90 11.64
CA GLN A 761 -19.37 69.25 12.36
C GLN A 761 -18.84 70.64 11.99
N VAL A 762 -19.44 71.38 11.09
CA VAL A 762 -19.08 72.77 10.81
C VAL A 762 -19.63 73.68 11.93
N VAL A 763 -18.96 73.64 13.03
CA VAL A 763 -19.03 74.75 14.00
C VAL A 763 -18.15 75.89 13.47
N PRO A 764 -18.68 77.14 13.30
CA PRO A 764 -17.85 78.23 12.78
C PRO A 764 -16.77 78.55 13.79
N ARG A 765 -15.46 78.16 13.47
CA ARG A 765 -14.35 78.75 14.21
C ARG A 765 -14.27 80.22 13.84
N SER A 766 -14.58 81.00 14.78
CA SER A 766 -14.37 82.40 14.83
C SER A 766 -12.95 82.78 14.55
N MET A 767 -12.82 83.67 13.62
CA MET A 767 -11.61 84.41 13.30
C MET A 767 -10.92 84.90 14.54
N ALA A 768 -9.72 84.35 14.83
CA ALA A 768 -8.77 85.00 15.69
C ALA A 768 -7.47 85.18 14.96
N ALA A 769 -7.06 86.44 14.82
CA ALA A 769 -6.05 87.05 14.01
C ALA A 769 -4.65 86.41 14.10
N ALA A 770 -4.00 86.52 12.99
CA ALA A 770 -2.56 86.34 12.79
C ALA A 770 -1.69 87.27 13.65
N PRO A 771 -0.44 86.94 13.89
CA PRO A 771 0.53 87.80 13.23
C PRO A 771 1.61 87.00 12.44
N ALA A 772 1.91 87.68 11.33
CA ALA A 772 3.02 87.48 10.45
C ALA A 772 4.40 87.51 11.15
N SER A 773 5.26 86.58 10.90
CA SER A 773 6.69 86.86 10.79
C SER A 773 7.34 85.95 9.84
N SER A 774 7.81 86.61 8.79
CA SER A 774 8.77 86.21 7.81
C SER A 774 10.00 85.59 8.48
N ASN A 775 10.49 84.43 7.91
CA ASN A 775 11.95 84.38 7.66
C ASN A 775 12.25 83.32 6.60
N TYR A 776 12.88 83.82 5.59
CA TYR A 776 13.64 83.19 4.53
C TYR A 776 14.67 82.23 5.08
N ASP A 777 14.98 81.25 4.20
CA ASP A 777 16.20 80.44 4.14
C ASP A 777 16.43 79.39 5.21
N ARG A 778 16.19 78.11 4.73
CA ARG A 778 17.24 77.09 4.81
C ARG A 778 16.97 75.94 3.84
N PRO A 779 17.57 75.91 2.64
CA PRO A 779 17.80 74.69 1.93
C PRO A 779 19.11 74.08 2.46
N ASN A 780 19.05 72.99 3.17
CA ASN A 780 20.18 72.04 3.38
C ASN A 780 20.12 71.37 4.76
N ARG A 781 19.13 70.46 4.97
CA ARG A 781 19.26 69.48 6.02
C ARG A 781 18.38 68.23 5.79
N LEU A 782 18.08 67.89 4.55
CA LEU A 782 17.34 66.70 4.17
C LEU A 782 18.11 65.77 3.22
N LYS A 783 19.45 65.76 3.25
CA LYS A 783 20.30 64.88 2.44
C LYS A 783 20.83 63.67 3.23
N GLY A 784 20.22 63.29 4.30
CA GLY A 784 20.70 62.21 5.15
C GLY A 784 19.66 61.17 5.60
N ARG A 785 18.46 61.12 4.93
CA ARG A 785 17.38 60.20 5.36
C ARG A 785 16.65 59.56 4.15
N GLU A 786 17.26 59.46 2.98
CA GLU A 786 16.62 58.94 1.78
C GLU A 786 16.87 57.41 1.53
N ASP A 787 17.70 56.76 2.34
CA ASP A 787 18.05 55.34 2.12
C ASP A 787 17.00 54.32 2.63
N GLY A 788 15.82 54.75 3.07
CA GLY A 788 14.79 53.88 3.61
C GLY A 788 13.34 54.16 3.19
N ALA A 789 13.12 55.18 2.33
CA ALA A 789 11.76 55.54 1.95
C ALA A 789 11.35 54.87 0.62
N ILE A 790 10.06 54.45 0.51
CA ILE A 790 9.49 53.91 -0.73
C ILE A 790 9.59 54.96 -1.83
N ARG A 791 10.16 54.59 -2.99
CA ARG A 791 10.30 55.42 -4.18
C ARG A 791 9.00 55.43 -4.98
N TRP A 792 8.01 56.21 -4.54
CA TRP A 792 6.68 56.19 -5.13
C TRP A 792 6.64 56.57 -6.61
N VAL A 793 7.49 57.52 -7.07
CA VAL A 793 7.54 57.92 -8.46
C VAL A 793 7.93 56.76 -9.35
N GLU A 794 8.99 56.01 -8.98
CA GLU A 794 9.42 54.81 -9.73
C GLU A 794 8.35 53.75 -9.81
N LEU A 795 7.61 53.55 -8.71
CA LEU A 795 6.51 52.55 -8.70
C LEU A 795 5.35 52.95 -9.61
N LEU A 796 4.97 54.22 -9.64
CA LEU A 796 3.94 54.74 -10.54
C LEU A 796 4.37 54.72 -12.03
N GLU A 797 5.63 55.00 -12.28
CA GLU A 797 6.19 54.86 -13.63
C GLU A 797 6.20 53.40 -14.10
N LYS A 798 6.61 52.47 -13.23
CA LYS A 798 6.54 51.04 -13.51
C LYS A 798 5.10 50.61 -13.81
N PHE A 799 4.13 51.06 -13.00
CA PHE A 799 2.71 50.78 -13.25
C PHE A 799 2.27 51.28 -14.64
N ARG A 800 2.58 52.53 -15.02
CA ARG A 800 2.25 53.05 -16.35
C ARG A 800 2.89 52.19 -17.47
N SER A 801 4.19 51.84 -17.35
CA SER A 801 4.90 51.08 -18.36
C SER A 801 4.30 49.66 -18.54
N VAL A 802 3.92 49.01 -17.44
CA VAL A 802 3.29 47.66 -17.49
C VAL A 802 1.89 47.72 -18.08
N GLN A 803 1.08 48.72 -17.70
CA GLN A 803 -0.28 48.92 -18.24
C GLN A 803 -0.25 49.26 -19.73
N GLU A 804 0.73 50.03 -20.17
CA GLU A 804 0.92 50.33 -21.60
C GLU A 804 1.37 49.11 -22.41
N ARG A 805 2.22 48.24 -21.82
CA ARG A 805 2.58 46.93 -22.39
C ARG A 805 1.35 46.05 -22.53
N ALA A 806 0.51 45.96 -21.51
CA ALA A 806 -0.73 45.21 -21.54
C ALA A 806 -1.68 45.71 -22.67
N ARG A 807 -1.82 47.02 -22.81
CA ARG A 807 -2.62 47.65 -23.87
C ARG A 807 -2.09 47.30 -25.28
N ARG A 808 -0.79 47.32 -25.48
CA ARG A 808 -0.16 46.94 -26.75
C ARG A 808 -0.40 45.46 -27.07
N SER A 809 -0.26 44.56 -26.06
CA SER A 809 -0.51 43.10 -26.23
C SER A 809 -1.97 42.84 -26.60
N GLN A 810 -2.94 43.48 -25.94
CA GLN A 810 -4.35 43.35 -26.27
C GLN A 810 -4.71 43.82 -27.69
N ARG A 811 -4.15 44.97 -28.12
CA ARG A 811 -4.36 45.45 -29.50
C ARG A 811 -3.80 44.47 -30.53
N HIS A 812 -2.64 43.94 -30.31
CA HIS A 812 -2.02 42.95 -31.21
C HIS A 812 -2.81 41.65 -31.30
N SER A 813 -3.40 41.18 -30.17
CA SER A 813 -4.29 40.02 -30.18
C SER A 813 -5.60 40.27 -30.93
N MET A 814 -6.20 41.47 -30.81
CA MET A 814 -7.41 41.83 -31.55
C MET A 814 -7.14 41.95 -33.06
N GLU A 815 -5.98 42.50 -33.46
CA GLU A 815 -5.59 42.58 -34.88
C GLU A 815 -5.38 41.19 -35.49
N ILE A 816 -4.91 40.23 -34.75
CA ILE A 816 -4.74 38.83 -35.21
C ILE A 816 -6.11 38.13 -35.32
N GLU A 817 -7.03 38.32 -34.39
CA GLU A 817 -8.39 37.79 -34.46
C GLU A 817 -9.21 38.39 -35.62
N ASP A 818 -9.07 39.72 -35.88
CA ASP A 818 -9.73 40.39 -36.99
C ASP A 818 -9.15 39.92 -38.35
N THR A 819 -7.85 39.66 -38.44
CA THR A 819 -7.23 39.10 -39.65
C THR A 819 -7.61 37.63 -39.88
N LEU A 820 -7.80 36.85 -38.83
CA LEU A 820 -8.30 35.47 -38.95
C LEU A 820 -9.80 35.42 -39.29
N SER A 821 -10.59 36.34 -38.78
CA SER A 821 -12.03 36.43 -39.08
C SER A 821 -12.30 36.98 -40.48
N ALA A 822 -11.44 37.90 -41.01
CA ALA A 822 -11.51 38.38 -42.38
C ALA A 822 -11.09 37.34 -43.42
N GLY A 823 -10.22 36.38 -43.06
CA GLY A 823 -9.81 35.28 -43.94
C GLY A 823 -10.85 34.17 -44.13
N VAL A 824 -11.93 34.11 -43.31
CA VAL A 824 -12.99 33.11 -43.42
C VAL A 824 -14.21 33.62 -44.21
N GLY A 825 -14.26 34.92 -44.54
CA GLY A 825 -15.39 35.58 -45.22
C GLY A 825 -15.44 35.52 -46.74
N ASP A 826 -14.38 35.06 -47.44
CA ASP A 826 -14.25 35.20 -48.90
C ASP A 826 -14.37 33.89 -49.70
N PHE A 827 -15.11 32.91 -49.19
CA PHE A 827 -15.47 31.68 -49.93
C PHE A 827 -16.99 31.46 -50.00
N ARG A 828 -17.75 32.47 -50.58
CA ARG A 828 -19.12 32.17 -51.07
C ARG A 828 -19.49 33.24 -52.15
N MET A 829 -19.79 32.66 -53.28
CA MET A 829 -20.54 33.19 -54.46
C MET A 829 -19.71 33.43 -55.70
N GLY A 830 -20.00 32.64 -56.72
CA GLY A 830 -19.67 32.87 -58.13
C GLY A 830 -19.72 31.56 -58.91
N GLY A 831 -20.94 31.26 -59.40
CA GLY A 831 -21.22 30.12 -60.28
C GLY A 831 -20.88 30.34 -61.69
N ASP A 832 -20.88 29.28 -62.47
CA ASP A 832 -21.06 29.06 -63.91
C ASP A 832 -20.02 29.54 -64.93
N ALA A 833 -19.43 28.55 -65.58
CA ALA A 833 -19.43 28.29 -67.03
C ALA A 833 -18.16 27.49 -67.44
N SER A 834 -18.41 26.29 -67.91
CA SER A 834 -17.52 25.55 -68.81
C SER A 834 -17.42 26.24 -70.21
N PRO A 835 -16.54 26.00 -71.22
CA PRO A 835 -15.99 24.68 -71.57
C PRO A 835 -14.54 24.63 -72.19
N GLU A 836 -14.11 23.36 -72.34
CA GLU A 836 -13.20 22.76 -73.36
C GLU A 836 -11.73 23.24 -73.51
N SER A 837 -10.81 22.34 -73.37
CA SER A 837 -10.05 21.61 -74.39
C SER A 837 -8.77 20.97 -73.85
N LYS A 838 -8.58 19.71 -74.24
CA LYS A 838 -7.35 18.88 -74.20
C LYS A 838 -6.26 19.41 -75.16
N PRO A 839 -5.08 18.80 -75.29
CA PRO A 839 -4.33 17.81 -74.45
C PRO A 839 -2.78 18.02 -74.46
N ARG A 840 -2.08 17.08 -73.93
CA ARG A 840 -0.72 16.53 -74.27
C ARG A 840 0.40 16.64 -73.27
N ASP A 841 0.76 15.46 -72.87
CA ASP A 841 2.02 14.67 -72.99
C ASP A 841 3.17 14.97 -72.02
N GLY A 842 3.56 14.00 -71.27
CA GLY A 842 4.77 13.28 -71.36
C GLY A 842 5.33 12.69 -70.09
N MET A 843 5.19 11.35 -69.97
CA MET A 843 6.21 10.32 -69.78
C MET A 843 6.99 10.22 -68.47
N ARG A 844 6.79 9.03 -67.88
CA ARG A 844 7.70 7.97 -67.33
C ARG A 844 8.10 8.10 -65.91
N GLY A 845 8.08 7.07 -65.10
CA GLY A 845 7.88 5.62 -65.17
C GLY A 845 7.73 5.04 -63.79
N GLY A 846 7.08 3.85 -63.71
CA GLY A 846 6.80 3.06 -62.53
C GLY A 846 8.01 2.18 -62.12
N PRO A 847 7.82 1.07 -61.43
CA PRO A 847 6.62 0.24 -61.27
C PRO A 847 6.31 -0.32 -59.84
N ALA A 848 5.13 -0.69 -59.64
CA ALA A 848 4.45 -1.99 -59.37
C ALA A 848 4.46 -2.55 -57.95
N GLY A 849 3.43 -2.67 -57.34
CA GLY A 849 2.32 -3.45 -56.99
C GLY A 849 2.60 -4.73 -56.16
N PRO A 850 1.60 -5.49 -55.63
CA PRO A 850 0.17 -5.51 -55.93
C PRO A 850 -0.79 -5.50 -54.74
N ALA A 851 -1.99 -5.17 -55.05
CA ALA A 851 -3.25 -5.23 -54.34
C ALA A 851 -3.87 -6.67 -54.32
N VAL A 852 -4.87 -6.96 -53.59
CA VAL A 852 -6.36 -6.88 -53.62
C VAL A 852 -6.95 -8.15 -52.94
N PRO A 853 -8.24 -8.36 -52.55
CA PRO A 853 -9.42 -7.54 -52.55
C PRO A 853 -10.36 -7.64 -51.34
N LEU A 854 -11.16 -6.67 -51.17
CA LEU A 854 -12.60 -6.49 -50.96
C LEU A 854 -13.57 -7.71 -50.88
N LYS A 855 -14.48 -7.69 -49.94
CA LYS A 855 -15.94 -7.68 -50.15
C LYS A 855 -16.70 -7.62 -48.80
N ASP A 856 -17.55 -6.60 -48.64
CA ASP A 856 -19.01 -6.46 -48.61
C ASP A 856 -19.69 -7.05 -47.35
N GLN A 857 -20.57 -6.47 -46.61
CA GLN A 857 -21.73 -5.63 -46.77
C GLN A 857 -22.28 -5.19 -45.42
N ALA A 858 -22.73 -3.99 -45.32
CA ALA A 858 -23.67 -3.54 -44.29
C ALA A 858 -25.10 -4.03 -44.62
N PRO A 859 -26.07 -4.01 -43.69
CA PRO A 859 -26.96 -2.89 -43.70
C PRO A 859 -27.41 -2.33 -42.34
N ALA A 860 -27.83 -1.09 -42.38
CA ALA A 860 -28.53 -0.24 -41.45
C ALA A 860 -29.93 -0.68 -41.09
N ILE A 861 -30.51 -0.06 -40.06
CA ILE A 861 -31.91 0.28 -39.75
C ILE A 861 -32.09 0.14 -38.21
N ALA A 862 -32.62 1.01 -37.40
CA ALA A 862 -33.33 2.26 -37.43
C ALA A 862 -33.54 2.74 -35.97
N SER A 863 -33.51 4.02 -35.71
CA SER A 863 -34.14 4.70 -34.56
C SER A 863 -35.54 5.11 -34.97
N PRO A 864 -36.39 5.73 -34.15
CA PRO A 864 -36.86 5.63 -32.78
C PRO A 864 -38.38 5.43 -32.68
N PRO A 865 -39.15 5.73 -31.64
CA PRO A 865 -39.67 7.08 -31.41
C PRO A 865 -39.86 7.52 -29.95
N VAL A 866 -39.86 8.78 -29.81
CA VAL A 866 -40.34 9.65 -28.72
C VAL A 866 -41.84 9.57 -28.57
N VAL A 867 -42.35 9.48 -27.31
CA VAL A 867 -43.70 9.93 -26.97
C VAL A 867 -43.67 10.69 -25.66
N LYS A 868 -44.36 11.83 -25.71
CA LYS A 868 -44.53 12.90 -24.73
C LYS A 868 -45.63 12.57 -23.70
N LYS A 869 -45.42 13.15 -22.47
CA LYS A 869 -46.33 13.87 -21.59
C LYS A 869 -47.65 13.29 -21.15
N SER A 870 -47.84 13.32 -19.87
CA SER A 870 -48.85 13.98 -18.99
C SER A 870 -48.94 13.22 -17.68
N GLY A 871 -48.95 13.68 -16.47
CA GLY A 871 -49.51 14.87 -15.89
C GLY A 871 -50.38 14.46 -14.73
N LEU A 872 -50.19 15.09 -13.57
CA LEU A 872 -51.05 15.29 -12.44
C LEU A 872 -51.51 14.14 -11.53
N GLY A 873 -51.35 14.41 -10.23
CA GLY A 873 -52.40 14.21 -9.22
C GLY A 873 -51.99 13.45 -7.97
N ARG A 874 -51.52 14.15 -6.94
CA ARG A 874 -52.15 14.34 -5.61
C ARG A 874 -52.95 13.10 -5.11
N GLN A 875 -52.75 12.55 -3.91
CA GLN A 875 -52.98 13.08 -2.56
C GLN A 875 -53.17 11.89 -1.58
N PHE A 876 -52.71 12.06 -0.37
CA PHE A 876 -53.28 11.62 0.93
C PHE A 876 -53.53 10.11 1.22
N GLY A 877 -53.07 9.63 2.34
CA GLY A 877 -53.65 9.39 3.65
C GLY A 877 -52.94 8.20 4.33
N ARG A 878 -52.26 8.37 5.37
CA ARG A 878 -52.56 8.31 6.81
C ARG A 878 -53.27 7.05 7.31
N LEU A 879 -52.71 6.57 8.46
CA LEU A 879 -53.29 5.69 9.51
C LEU A 879 -53.28 4.18 9.23
N GLY A 880 -52.81 3.31 10.09
CA GLY A 880 -52.74 3.30 11.54
C GLY A 880 -53.00 1.86 11.98
N GLY A 881 -52.34 1.46 13.10
CA GLY A 881 -52.84 0.44 13.99
C GLY A 881 -52.27 -0.95 13.79
N ALA A 882 -51.29 -1.38 14.55
CA ALA A 882 -51.34 -1.97 15.87
C ALA A 882 -51.98 -3.36 15.97
N VAL A 883 -51.26 -4.17 16.75
CA VAL A 883 -51.71 -5.24 17.63
C VAL A 883 -51.57 -6.70 17.19
N SER A 884 -50.63 -7.31 17.83
CA SER A 884 -50.73 -8.52 18.69
C SER A 884 -50.99 -9.89 18.08
N GLY A 885 -50.12 -10.78 18.42
CA GLY A 885 -50.56 -12.00 19.02
C GLY A 885 -49.91 -13.29 18.55
N LYS A 886 -48.98 -13.72 19.37
CA LYS A 886 -48.88 -15.06 19.98
C LYS A 886 -49.11 -16.34 19.16
N ASN A 887 -48.06 -17.10 19.20
CA ASN A 887 -48.02 -18.49 19.70
C ASN A 887 -48.02 -19.68 18.75
N ARG A 888 -47.01 -20.47 19.00
CA ARG A 888 -46.89 -21.90 19.15
C ARG A 888 -46.69 -22.81 17.91
N ARG A 889 -45.50 -23.38 17.90
CA ARG A 889 -45.17 -24.80 18.21
C ARG A 889 -45.50 -25.87 17.17
N ASN A 890 -44.40 -26.60 16.92
CA ASN A 890 -44.31 -28.03 16.62
C ASN A 890 -44.63 -28.48 15.17
N GLN A 891 -43.71 -29.00 14.46
CA GLN A 891 -42.99 -30.29 14.54
C GLN A 891 -41.70 -30.20 13.73
#